data_8b7cd845af4556fefbb7bf355fbd9c0f
#
_entry.id   8b7cd845af4556fefbb7bf355fbd9c0f
#
_cell.length_a   1.000
_cell.length_b   1.000
_cell.length_c   1.000
_cell.angle_alpha   90.00
_cell.angle_beta   90.00
_cell.angle_gamma   90.00
#
_symmetry.space_group_name_H-M   'P 1'
#
loop_
_entity.id
_entity.type
_entity.pdbx_description
1 polymer ?
#
loop_
_entity_poly.entity_id
_entity_poly.type
_entity_poly.pdbx_seq_one_letter_code
_entity_poly.pdbx_strand_id
1 'polypeptide(L)'
;MLRTPEKVGSCGATHADLHNREVPMRYLDTRKDERERELSIKAAPMSLLLPNSQGKTHLISLMDTPGHVNFGDEATAAMRLSDVCLLVVDVAEGVVVQTKKLIQQAVEDHLDIILVLNKIDRLALELRLPPVDAYTKLQLVLFEVNEHIRTCSQLLGLPAQRMEPAKDNVAFASGENFIFFTLSSWCRIYRQVFQDPDPVEKIVDQTDFDSPFAEMSRYLWGDLYYDPAVGTISKTAPSPDTPRSFVSLVLEPLWKLFAHVAAEERPTLEPFLQELGVFLKASDFALAPRRLLKVVGYNLFQSAPEALVDMLTFHGKSPKSAGPSKVQRLYCGDQDSTPAADMANVDPKGVLVVHTAKNYHRPGFPTRFDVFGRVMSGTLGKGSRVMVLGEQYSLDDDEDCVVREVEGLWILNGRYRVEVSHVPAGNWVLIAGVEAGATKTSTLTDVAKGKLEVAIYKPLRFASPAVVKVACEPLNPSELPKMLAALSCIDRSYPSVNIKVEESGEHVIVGTGELYLDCVLHDLRRVYGDVEIKVADPVVSFQETVLEQSSQKCTATSPNGMSVLSMIAEPLELAVAKDIEAGVLSFTKDKRGASKMLHNKHDWDLLSARRVWAFGPESHATEGPNVFLDDTLPDETNRPRLLSTKDMLVSGFQWAAREGPLIEQEMRNTKIRLLHADLAENPIHRSGGQIVPTARRCVYSAFLTGCPRIMEPVMLAEVLCPADCVQAIYNVAARRRGHVASDQPRPGTPLFVVQAYIPAIESFGFETDIRTHTSGQAMVLTVFDHWDLVPGDPLDQSIVLRPLEPSPAPHLAREFLLKTRRRKGLAADVTANKFLD
;
A
#
# COMPACT_ATOMS: atom_id res chain seq x y z
N MET A 1 -9.17 -18.82 5.85
CA MET A 1 -9.09 -20.15 5.22
C MET A 1 -7.66 -20.69 5.19
N LEU A 2 -6.71 -19.98 4.66
CA LEU A 2 -5.28 -20.35 4.64
C LEU A 2 -4.59 -20.27 6.02
N ARG A 3 -5.27 -19.77 7.04
CA ARG A 3 -4.75 -19.64 8.41
C ARG A 3 -4.78 -20.93 9.23
N THR A 4 -5.34 -22.02 8.70
CA THR A 4 -5.37 -23.32 9.39
C THR A 4 -4.53 -24.36 8.66
N PRO A 5 -3.60 -25.02 9.35
CA PRO A 5 -2.62 -25.94 8.76
C PRO A 5 -3.23 -27.17 8.08
N GLU A 6 -4.40 -27.62 8.48
CA GLU A 6 -5.01 -28.89 8.03
C GLU A 6 -5.50 -28.86 6.58
N LYS A 7 -5.99 -27.72 6.07
CA LYS A 7 -6.35 -27.59 4.65
C LYS A 7 -5.16 -27.33 3.73
N VAL A 8 -4.01 -27.07 4.31
CA VAL A 8 -2.77 -26.74 3.59
C VAL A 8 -1.85 -27.95 3.43
N GLY A 9 -2.26 -29.13 3.92
CA GLY A 9 -1.65 -30.42 3.58
C GLY A 9 -0.21 -30.69 4.00
N SER A 10 0.48 -29.79 4.70
CA SER A 10 1.90 -29.98 4.99
C SER A 10 2.36 -29.69 6.43
N CYS A 11 1.50 -29.26 7.30
CA CYS A 11 1.90 -28.90 8.67
C CYS A 11 0.98 -29.54 9.69
N GLY A 12 1.34 -30.70 10.19
CA GLY A 12 0.93 -31.50 11.33
C GLY A 12 0.04 -30.94 12.46
N ALA A 13 -0.93 -30.09 12.18
CA ALA A 13 -1.98 -29.80 13.14
C ALA A 13 -3.05 -30.87 13.05
N THR A 14 -3.23 -31.59 14.10
CA THR A 14 -4.15 -32.73 14.20
C THR A 14 -5.60 -32.26 14.34
N HIS A 15 -6.54 -33.14 13.93
CA HIS A 15 -7.99 -32.97 14.12
C HIS A 15 -8.38 -32.58 15.58
N ALA A 16 -7.53 -32.90 16.53
CA ALA A 16 -7.67 -32.52 17.95
C ALA A 16 -7.58 -30.99 18.18
N ASP A 17 -6.88 -30.24 17.34
CA ASP A 17 -6.72 -28.79 17.47
C ASP A 17 -7.99 -28.01 17.11
N LEU A 18 -8.87 -28.58 16.28
CA LEU A 18 -10.19 -28.01 15.94
C LEU A 18 -11.17 -28.09 17.10
N HIS A 19 -11.02 -29.12 17.97
CA HIS A 19 -11.94 -29.42 19.06
C HIS A 19 -11.56 -28.78 20.40
N ASN A 20 -10.27 -28.56 20.65
CA ASN A 20 -9.76 -28.24 22.00
C ASN A 20 -9.43 -26.78 22.29
N ARG A 21 -9.54 -25.84 21.33
CA ARG A 21 -9.15 -24.44 21.55
C ARG A 21 -10.35 -23.49 21.60
N GLU A 22 -10.45 -22.74 22.65
CA GLU A 22 -11.44 -21.67 22.83
C GLU A 22 -11.19 -20.48 21.86
N VAL A 23 -9.92 -20.21 21.51
CA VAL A 23 -9.53 -19.15 20.57
C VAL A 23 -8.84 -19.78 19.37
N PRO A 24 -9.29 -19.52 18.11
CA PRO A 24 -8.64 -20.05 16.92
C PRO A 24 -7.23 -19.46 16.81
N MET A 25 -6.22 -20.35 16.77
CA MET A 25 -4.84 -19.90 16.60
C MET A 25 -4.64 -19.39 15.17
N ARG A 26 -4.35 -18.10 15.05
CA ARG A 26 -3.97 -17.48 13.77
C ARG A 26 -2.58 -17.98 13.39
N TYR A 27 -2.49 -18.85 12.40
CA TYR A 27 -1.25 -19.56 12.06
C TYR A 27 -0.15 -18.61 11.55
N LEU A 28 -0.51 -17.62 10.75
CA LEU A 28 0.43 -16.65 10.17
C LEU A 28 0.76 -15.49 11.11
N ASP A 29 -0.07 -15.20 12.12
CA ASP A 29 0.22 -14.20 13.15
C ASP A 29 1.21 -14.78 14.18
N THR A 30 2.50 -14.65 13.88
CA THR A 30 3.56 -15.27 14.67
C THR A 30 3.96 -14.44 15.89
N ARG A 31 3.70 -13.14 15.85
CA ARG A 31 4.08 -12.17 16.89
C ARG A 31 3.09 -12.20 18.06
N LYS A 32 3.60 -11.83 19.24
CA LYS A 32 2.78 -11.78 20.47
C LYS A 32 1.76 -10.64 20.41
N ASP A 33 2.19 -9.45 19.95
CA ASP A 33 1.36 -8.26 19.78
C ASP A 33 0.26 -8.44 18.73
N GLU A 34 0.51 -9.15 17.61
CA GLU A 34 -0.51 -9.50 16.63
C GLU A 34 -1.64 -10.36 17.24
N ARG A 35 -1.27 -11.30 18.10
CA ARG A 35 -2.23 -12.17 18.79
C ARG A 35 -3.01 -11.46 19.88
N GLU A 36 -2.36 -10.56 20.64
CA GLU A 36 -3.01 -9.78 21.69
C GLU A 36 -3.96 -8.72 21.12
N ARG A 37 -3.59 -8.09 20.01
CA ARG A 37 -4.42 -7.08 19.31
C ARG A 37 -5.42 -7.69 18.33
N GLU A 38 -5.31 -8.99 18.06
CA GLU A 38 -6.08 -9.71 17.04
C GLU A 38 -5.96 -9.08 15.63
N LEU A 39 -4.83 -8.45 15.34
CA LEU A 39 -4.55 -7.71 14.12
C LEU A 39 -3.20 -8.16 13.52
N SER A 40 -3.15 -8.46 12.24
CA SER A 40 -1.89 -8.71 11.53
C SER A 40 -1.13 -7.40 11.34
N ILE A 41 0.16 -7.37 11.70
CA ILE A 41 1.02 -6.18 11.63
C ILE A 41 2.07 -6.34 10.52
N LYS A 42 2.65 -7.54 10.38
CA LYS A 42 3.68 -7.85 9.40
C LYS A 42 3.17 -8.82 8.34
N ALA A 43 3.61 -8.64 7.09
CA ALA A 43 3.33 -9.60 6.04
C ALA A 43 4.04 -10.93 6.30
N ALA A 44 3.33 -12.05 6.14
CA ALA A 44 3.84 -13.39 6.42
C ALA A 44 3.84 -14.25 5.13
N PRO A 45 5.01 -14.65 4.62
CA PRO A 45 5.10 -15.51 3.45
C PRO A 45 4.90 -16.98 3.80
N MET A 46 4.29 -17.71 2.88
CA MET A 46 4.05 -19.14 2.95
C MET A 46 4.21 -19.76 1.57
N SER A 47 4.87 -20.92 1.50
CA SER A 47 4.99 -21.71 0.27
C SER A 47 4.22 -23.01 0.40
N LEU A 48 3.32 -23.28 -0.55
CA LEU A 48 2.39 -24.40 -0.52
C LEU A 48 2.51 -25.26 -1.76
N LEU A 49 2.45 -26.57 -1.58
CA LEU A 49 2.31 -27.53 -2.65
C LEU A 49 0.88 -28.05 -2.66
N LEU A 50 0.09 -27.66 -3.62
CA LEU A 50 -1.33 -27.99 -3.70
C LEU A 50 -1.67 -28.57 -5.08
N PRO A 51 -2.51 -29.62 -5.13
CA PRO A 51 -3.00 -30.15 -6.39
C PRO A 51 -4.13 -29.26 -6.95
N ASN A 52 -4.23 -29.22 -8.26
CA ASN A 52 -5.42 -28.71 -8.95
C ASN A 52 -6.48 -29.82 -9.09
N SER A 53 -7.63 -29.47 -9.66
CA SER A 53 -8.74 -30.43 -9.91
C SER A 53 -8.36 -31.60 -10.83
N GLN A 54 -7.28 -31.45 -11.61
CA GLN A 54 -6.75 -32.53 -12.49
C GLN A 54 -5.68 -33.38 -11.80
N GLY A 55 -5.41 -33.14 -10.51
CA GLY A 55 -4.38 -33.87 -9.74
C GLY A 55 -2.94 -33.38 -9.99
N LYS A 56 -2.73 -32.35 -10.81
CA LYS A 56 -1.40 -31.74 -11.04
C LYS A 56 -1.03 -30.83 -9.87
N THR A 57 0.14 -31.08 -9.25
CA THR A 57 0.62 -30.29 -8.12
C THR A 57 1.29 -28.99 -8.60
N HIS A 58 0.95 -27.88 -7.96
CA HIS A 58 1.50 -26.57 -8.19
C HIS A 58 2.19 -26.04 -6.93
N LEU A 59 3.33 -25.37 -7.10
CA LEU A 59 3.97 -24.59 -6.03
C LEU A 59 3.37 -23.19 -6.02
N ILE A 60 2.75 -22.82 -4.93
CA ILE A 60 2.15 -21.50 -4.74
C ILE A 60 2.90 -20.80 -3.62
N SER A 61 3.54 -19.68 -3.94
CA SER A 61 4.11 -18.77 -2.96
C SER A 61 3.06 -17.71 -2.62
N LEU A 62 2.59 -17.70 -1.39
CA LEU A 62 1.51 -16.85 -0.90
C LEU A 62 2.07 -15.93 0.19
N MET A 63 1.69 -14.65 0.16
CA MET A 63 2.00 -13.69 1.21
C MET A 63 0.70 -13.17 1.82
N ASP A 64 0.48 -13.45 3.10
CA ASP A 64 -0.61 -12.84 3.88
C ASP A 64 -0.19 -11.44 4.31
N THR A 65 -0.99 -10.44 3.96
CA THR A 65 -0.70 -9.03 4.24
C THR A 65 -1.66 -8.48 5.28
N PRO A 66 -1.23 -7.49 6.09
CA PRO A 66 -2.12 -6.80 7.00
C PRO A 66 -3.29 -6.15 6.27
N GLY A 67 -4.50 -6.25 6.83
CA GLY A 67 -5.70 -5.63 6.26
C GLY A 67 -5.94 -4.20 6.75
N HIS A 68 -5.26 -3.76 7.81
CA HIS A 68 -5.47 -2.42 8.37
C HIS A 68 -4.75 -1.35 7.52
N VAL A 69 -5.39 -0.19 7.38
CA VAL A 69 -4.94 0.93 6.54
C VAL A 69 -3.53 1.41 6.89
N ASN A 70 -3.19 1.45 8.18
CA ASN A 70 -1.91 1.95 8.67
C ASN A 70 -0.72 1.07 8.26
N PHE A 71 -0.95 -0.19 7.90
CA PHE A 71 0.07 -1.15 7.46
C PHE A 71 0.06 -1.37 5.94
N GLY A 72 -0.39 -0.38 5.16
CA GLY A 72 -0.41 -0.43 3.70
C GLY A 72 0.99 -0.60 3.07
N ASP A 73 2.05 -0.17 3.76
CA ASP A 73 3.44 -0.35 3.35
C ASP A 73 3.84 -1.83 3.26
N GLU A 74 3.37 -2.65 4.17
CA GLU A 74 3.58 -4.10 4.15
C GLU A 74 2.91 -4.76 2.92
N ALA A 75 1.68 -4.30 2.59
CA ALA A 75 0.98 -4.76 1.39
C ALA A 75 1.72 -4.30 0.11
N THR A 76 2.23 -3.08 0.08
CA THR A 76 3.04 -2.55 -1.03
C THR A 76 4.30 -3.40 -1.27
N ALA A 77 5.05 -3.72 -0.22
CA ALA A 77 6.23 -4.57 -0.32
C ALA A 77 5.89 -5.99 -0.82
N ALA A 78 4.75 -6.55 -0.39
CA ALA A 78 4.28 -7.85 -0.84
C ALA A 78 3.87 -7.84 -2.32
N MET A 79 3.11 -6.84 -2.77
CA MET A 79 2.68 -6.69 -4.17
C MET A 79 3.88 -6.54 -5.12
N ARG A 80 4.94 -5.83 -4.69
CA ARG A 80 6.17 -5.67 -5.48
C ARG A 80 6.78 -7.01 -5.90
N LEU A 81 6.77 -7.99 -5.01
CA LEU A 81 7.33 -9.33 -5.27
C LEU A 81 6.35 -10.29 -5.93
N SER A 82 5.04 -10.03 -5.86
CA SER A 82 3.97 -10.92 -6.32
C SER A 82 3.62 -10.72 -7.79
N ASP A 83 2.99 -11.71 -8.40
CA ASP A 83 2.48 -11.67 -9.79
C ASP A 83 0.95 -11.56 -9.84
N VAL A 84 0.27 -12.00 -8.76
CA VAL A 84 -1.19 -12.04 -8.63
C VAL A 84 -1.59 -11.39 -7.31
N CYS A 85 -2.66 -10.62 -7.33
CA CYS A 85 -3.30 -10.05 -6.15
C CYS A 85 -4.61 -10.81 -5.86
N LEU A 86 -4.66 -11.50 -4.72
CA LEU A 86 -5.89 -12.10 -4.21
C LEU A 86 -6.62 -11.07 -3.33
N LEU A 87 -7.56 -10.35 -3.94
CA LEU A 87 -8.32 -9.30 -3.26
C LEU A 87 -9.46 -9.92 -2.45
N VAL A 88 -9.40 -9.78 -1.13
CA VAL A 88 -10.42 -10.33 -0.21
C VAL A 88 -11.31 -9.19 0.30
N VAL A 89 -12.60 -9.27 0.00
CA VAL A 89 -13.61 -8.26 0.37
C VAL A 89 -14.65 -8.87 1.31
N ASP A 90 -14.93 -8.21 2.41
CA ASP A 90 -16.06 -8.55 3.30
C ASP A 90 -17.38 -8.13 2.65
N VAL A 91 -18.28 -9.06 2.44
CA VAL A 91 -19.55 -8.80 1.74
C VAL A 91 -20.52 -7.93 2.57
N ALA A 92 -20.41 -7.94 3.89
CA ALA A 92 -21.24 -7.10 4.76
C ALA A 92 -20.78 -5.63 4.72
N GLU A 93 -19.48 -5.41 4.85
CA GLU A 93 -18.88 -4.06 4.83
C GLU A 93 -18.75 -3.50 3.41
N GLY A 94 -18.55 -4.35 2.39
CA GLY A 94 -18.37 -3.97 1.00
C GLY A 94 -17.00 -3.34 0.72
N VAL A 95 -16.93 -2.48 -0.30
CA VAL A 95 -15.69 -1.82 -0.72
C VAL A 95 -15.41 -0.61 0.17
N VAL A 96 -14.40 -0.72 1.03
CA VAL A 96 -13.92 0.36 1.92
C VAL A 96 -12.70 1.06 1.32
N VAL A 97 -12.29 2.21 1.89
CA VAL A 97 -11.14 3.01 1.39
C VAL A 97 -9.88 2.17 1.21
N GLN A 98 -9.57 1.26 2.14
CA GLN A 98 -8.40 0.38 2.02
C GLN A 98 -8.50 -0.52 0.78
N THR A 99 -9.67 -1.10 0.51
CA THR A 99 -9.90 -1.93 -0.68
C THR A 99 -9.68 -1.14 -1.95
N LYS A 100 -10.15 0.13 -2.00
CA LYS A 100 -9.95 1.04 -3.15
C LYS A 100 -8.47 1.30 -3.41
N LYS A 101 -7.69 1.59 -2.35
CA LYS A 101 -6.23 1.80 -2.45
C LYS A 101 -5.49 0.54 -2.91
N LEU A 102 -5.87 -0.63 -2.41
CA LEU A 102 -5.28 -1.90 -2.84
C LEU A 102 -5.58 -2.22 -4.31
N ILE A 103 -6.81 -1.92 -4.79
CA ILE A 103 -7.16 -2.05 -6.21
C ILE A 103 -6.30 -1.11 -7.05
N GLN A 104 -6.22 0.17 -6.67
CA GLN A 104 -5.40 1.14 -7.37
C GLN A 104 -3.95 0.67 -7.49
N GLN A 105 -3.35 0.24 -6.39
CA GLN A 105 -1.97 -0.23 -6.38
C GLN A 105 -1.77 -1.51 -7.19
N ALA A 106 -2.71 -2.47 -7.12
CA ALA A 106 -2.64 -3.70 -7.92
C ALA A 106 -2.68 -3.39 -9.43
N VAL A 107 -3.51 -2.42 -9.85
CA VAL A 107 -3.58 -1.96 -11.25
C VAL A 107 -2.30 -1.22 -11.65
N GLU A 108 -1.78 -0.32 -10.81
CA GLU A 108 -0.50 0.37 -11.01
C GLU A 108 0.67 -0.62 -11.12
N ASP A 109 0.63 -1.68 -10.31
CA ASP A 109 1.63 -2.74 -10.31
C ASP A 109 1.40 -3.81 -11.40
N HIS A 110 0.40 -3.65 -12.28
CA HIS A 110 0.03 -4.57 -13.37
C HIS A 110 -0.16 -6.02 -12.89
N LEU A 111 -0.68 -6.20 -11.67
CA LEU A 111 -0.98 -7.50 -11.13
C LEU A 111 -2.32 -8.02 -11.66
N ASP A 112 -2.40 -9.32 -11.87
CA ASP A 112 -3.68 -9.95 -12.13
C ASP A 112 -4.50 -10.01 -10.84
N ILE A 113 -5.70 -9.45 -10.86
CA ILE A 113 -6.58 -9.39 -9.70
C ILE A 113 -7.52 -10.58 -9.72
N ILE A 114 -7.63 -11.27 -8.59
CA ILE A 114 -8.58 -12.34 -8.33
C ILE A 114 -9.39 -11.95 -7.09
N LEU A 115 -10.72 -12.01 -7.18
CA LEU A 115 -11.60 -11.53 -6.14
C LEU A 115 -12.11 -12.68 -5.26
N VAL A 116 -12.09 -12.49 -3.94
CA VAL A 116 -12.72 -13.37 -2.97
C VAL A 116 -13.75 -12.58 -2.16
N LEU A 117 -15.02 -12.89 -2.34
CA LEU A 117 -16.12 -12.38 -1.54
C LEU A 117 -16.22 -13.21 -0.26
N ASN A 118 -15.68 -12.66 0.84
CA ASN A 118 -15.56 -13.37 2.12
C ASN A 118 -16.67 -13.01 3.09
N LYS A 119 -16.86 -13.86 4.09
CA LYS A 119 -17.87 -13.74 5.16
C LYS A 119 -19.31 -13.77 4.64
N ILE A 120 -19.60 -14.61 3.63
CA ILE A 120 -20.98 -14.78 3.12
C ILE A 120 -21.96 -15.28 4.19
N ASP A 121 -21.47 -15.98 5.21
CA ASP A 121 -22.25 -16.41 6.39
C ASP A 121 -22.83 -15.23 7.17
N ARG A 122 -22.20 -14.06 7.21
CA ARG A 122 -22.71 -12.86 7.86
C ARG A 122 -24.02 -12.39 7.23
N LEU A 123 -24.21 -12.58 5.92
CA LEU A 123 -25.46 -12.23 5.24
C LEU A 123 -26.65 -13.03 5.78
N ALA A 124 -26.45 -14.33 6.08
CA ALA A 124 -27.49 -15.19 6.63
C ALA A 124 -27.64 -15.08 8.14
N LEU A 125 -26.52 -15.15 8.89
CA LEU A 125 -26.52 -15.31 10.35
C LEU A 125 -26.62 -13.99 11.10
N GLU A 126 -25.94 -12.94 10.61
CA GLU A 126 -25.92 -11.62 11.26
C GLU A 126 -26.97 -10.68 10.68
N LEU A 127 -26.92 -10.44 9.38
CA LEU A 127 -27.84 -9.52 8.69
C LEU A 127 -29.22 -10.12 8.43
N ARG A 128 -29.34 -11.45 8.48
CA ARG A 128 -30.59 -12.22 8.25
C ARG A 128 -31.31 -11.85 6.95
N LEU A 129 -30.52 -11.59 5.91
CA LEU A 129 -31.06 -11.24 4.60
C LEU A 129 -31.71 -12.45 3.93
N PRO A 130 -32.86 -12.28 3.29
CA PRO A 130 -33.40 -13.29 2.37
C PRO A 130 -32.39 -13.58 1.26
N PRO A 131 -32.36 -14.80 0.69
CA PRO A 131 -31.42 -15.17 -0.38
C PRO A 131 -31.43 -14.24 -1.59
N VAL A 132 -32.59 -13.67 -1.94
CA VAL A 132 -32.76 -12.73 -3.05
C VAL A 132 -32.02 -11.40 -2.76
N ASP A 133 -32.19 -10.86 -1.55
CA ASP A 133 -31.54 -9.62 -1.14
C ASP A 133 -30.04 -9.82 -0.96
N ALA A 134 -29.62 -10.99 -0.45
CA ALA A 134 -28.23 -11.37 -0.34
C ALA A 134 -27.55 -11.42 -1.73
N TYR A 135 -28.22 -11.96 -2.74
CA TYR A 135 -27.72 -11.95 -4.13
C TYR A 135 -27.56 -10.53 -4.66
N THR A 136 -28.55 -9.66 -4.45
CA THR A 136 -28.47 -8.25 -4.86
C THR A 136 -27.29 -7.55 -4.18
N LYS A 137 -27.05 -7.83 -2.89
CA LYS A 137 -25.89 -7.32 -2.16
C LYS A 137 -24.57 -7.77 -2.76
N LEU A 138 -24.43 -9.05 -3.10
CA LEU A 138 -23.23 -9.59 -3.77
C LEU A 138 -22.99 -8.94 -5.14
N GLN A 139 -24.07 -8.72 -5.92
CA GLN A 139 -23.98 -8.01 -7.20
C GLN A 139 -23.48 -6.56 -7.04
N LEU A 140 -23.99 -5.84 -6.02
CA LEU A 140 -23.57 -4.46 -5.75
C LEU A 140 -22.08 -4.38 -5.37
N VAL A 141 -21.62 -5.26 -4.48
CA VAL A 141 -20.19 -5.30 -4.11
C VAL A 141 -19.31 -5.60 -5.33
N LEU A 142 -19.73 -6.56 -6.16
CA LEU A 142 -19.01 -6.91 -7.39
C LEU A 142 -19.00 -5.74 -8.39
N PHE A 143 -20.11 -5.02 -8.52
CA PHE A 143 -20.21 -3.83 -9.36
C PHE A 143 -19.27 -2.72 -8.87
N GLU A 144 -19.24 -2.42 -7.56
CA GLU A 144 -18.34 -1.44 -6.97
C GLU A 144 -16.86 -1.78 -7.25
N VAL A 145 -16.45 -3.05 -7.06
CA VAL A 145 -15.08 -3.51 -7.35
C VAL A 145 -14.75 -3.29 -8.84
N ASN A 146 -15.62 -3.72 -9.75
CA ASN A 146 -15.41 -3.58 -11.19
C ASN A 146 -15.32 -2.12 -11.62
N GLU A 147 -16.13 -1.24 -11.03
CA GLU A 147 -16.12 0.19 -11.33
C GLU A 147 -14.80 0.84 -10.89
N HIS A 148 -14.27 0.46 -9.72
CA HIS A 148 -12.96 0.94 -9.27
C HIS A 148 -11.82 0.42 -10.15
N ILE A 149 -11.82 -0.87 -10.52
CA ILE A 149 -10.81 -1.43 -11.45
C ILE A 149 -10.88 -0.68 -12.79
N ARG A 150 -12.08 -0.44 -13.33
CA ARG A 150 -12.28 0.28 -14.59
C ARG A 150 -11.75 1.71 -14.51
N THR A 151 -12.07 2.43 -13.44
CA THR A 151 -11.63 3.83 -13.26
C THR A 151 -10.11 3.92 -13.16
N CYS A 152 -9.47 3.08 -12.32
CA CYS A 152 -8.02 3.05 -12.20
C CYS A 152 -7.33 2.66 -13.50
N SER A 153 -7.87 1.66 -14.23
CA SER A 153 -7.30 1.23 -15.51
C SER A 153 -7.42 2.32 -16.58
N GLN A 154 -8.52 3.05 -16.63
CA GLN A 154 -8.71 4.17 -17.54
C GLN A 154 -7.74 5.32 -17.30
N LEU A 155 -7.50 5.68 -16.03
CA LEU A 155 -6.52 6.71 -15.65
C LEU A 155 -5.11 6.38 -16.12
N LEU A 156 -4.75 5.09 -16.13
CA LEU A 156 -3.43 4.60 -16.54
C LEU A 156 -3.37 4.20 -18.02
N GLY A 157 -4.47 4.27 -18.77
CA GLY A 157 -4.54 3.83 -20.18
C GLY A 157 -4.37 2.32 -20.36
N LEU A 158 -4.70 1.52 -19.33
CA LEU A 158 -4.58 0.06 -19.32
C LEU A 158 -5.91 -0.63 -19.64
N PRO A 159 -5.89 -1.86 -20.18
CA PRO A 159 -7.10 -2.65 -20.34
C PRO A 159 -7.66 -3.03 -18.96
N ALA A 160 -8.94 -2.73 -18.73
CA ALA A 160 -9.60 -3.06 -17.47
C ALA A 160 -9.89 -4.56 -17.38
N GLN A 161 -9.41 -5.20 -16.30
CA GLN A 161 -9.77 -6.57 -15.96
C GLN A 161 -11.18 -6.57 -15.35
N ARG A 162 -12.07 -7.45 -15.84
CA ARG A 162 -13.43 -7.57 -15.33
C ARG A 162 -13.55 -8.79 -14.42
N MET A 163 -14.04 -8.56 -13.21
CA MET A 163 -14.40 -9.61 -12.27
C MET A 163 -15.79 -10.15 -12.61
N GLU A 164 -15.89 -11.44 -12.88
CA GLU A 164 -17.12 -12.09 -13.30
C GLU A 164 -17.16 -13.53 -12.74
N PRO A 165 -18.10 -13.88 -11.83
CA PRO A 165 -18.17 -15.21 -11.24
C PRO A 165 -18.27 -16.34 -12.24
N ALA A 166 -18.97 -16.13 -13.37
CA ALA A 166 -19.11 -17.10 -14.45
C ALA A 166 -17.77 -17.47 -15.14
N LYS A 167 -16.73 -16.69 -14.95
CA LYS A 167 -15.37 -16.95 -15.44
C LYS A 167 -14.46 -17.58 -14.37
N ASP A 168 -14.98 -17.90 -13.19
CA ASP A 168 -14.21 -18.40 -12.03
C ASP A 168 -13.04 -17.49 -11.56
N ASN A 169 -13.08 -16.19 -11.88
CA ASN A 169 -12.14 -15.22 -11.30
C ASN A 169 -12.67 -14.55 -10.02
N VAL A 170 -13.84 -14.99 -9.55
CA VAL A 170 -14.47 -14.58 -8.30
C VAL A 170 -14.82 -15.82 -7.49
N ALA A 171 -14.38 -15.88 -6.24
CA ALA A 171 -14.74 -16.94 -5.30
C ALA A 171 -15.62 -16.41 -4.17
N PHE A 172 -16.44 -17.28 -3.62
CA PHE A 172 -17.30 -17.04 -2.46
C PHE A 172 -16.73 -17.79 -1.25
N ALA A 173 -16.59 -17.11 -0.11
CA ALA A 173 -15.92 -17.69 1.04
C ALA A 173 -16.56 -17.31 2.38
N SER A 174 -16.43 -18.21 3.36
CA SER A 174 -16.51 -17.91 4.79
C SER A 174 -15.28 -18.50 5.46
N GLY A 175 -14.28 -17.65 5.74
CA GLY A 175 -13.02 -18.09 6.33
C GLY A 175 -13.19 -18.68 7.73
N GLU A 176 -14.17 -18.24 8.49
CA GLU A 176 -14.48 -18.80 9.81
C GLU A 176 -15.07 -20.22 9.74
N ASN A 177 -15.94 -20.47 8.77
CA ASN A 177 -16.66 -21.74 8.63
C ASN A 177 -16.03 -22.68 7.60
N PHE A 178 -14.82 -22.41 7.11
CA PHE A 178 -14.10 -23.22 6.11
C PHE A 178 -14.83 -23.41 4.79
N ILE A 179 -15.70 -22.47 4.43
CA ILE A 179 -16.41 -22.46 3.16
C ILE A 179 -15.57 -21.69 2.14
N PHE A 180 -15.30 -22.29 1.00
CA PHE A 180 -14.69 -21.65 -0.14
C PHE A 180 -15.09 -22.36 -1.42
N PHE A 181 -15.64 -21.65 -2.38
CA PHE A 181 -16.00 -22.21 -3.67
C PHE A 181 -15.99 -21.15 -4.79
N THR A 182 -15.72 -21.61 -5.99
CA THR A 182 -16.05 -20.94 -7.25
C THR A 182 -17.29 -21.58 -7.83
N LEU A 183 -17.88 -21.00 -8.88
CA LEU A 183 -19.07 -21.60 -9.49
C LEU A 183 -18.79 -23.02 -10.04
N SER A 184 -17.62 -23.21 -10.68
CA SER A 184 -17.22 -24.52 -11.18
C SER A 184 -16.98 -25.54 -10.07
N SER A 185 -16.38 -25.11 -8.93
CA SER A 185 -16.20 -26.01 -7.79
C SER A 185 -17.53 -26.37 -7.10
N TRP A 186 -18.48 -25.44 -7.07
CA TRP A 186 -19.83 -25.67 -6.59
C TRP A 186 -20.55 -26.73 -7.44
N CYS A 187 -20.46 -26.64 -8.76
CA CYS A 187 -21.01 -27.65 -9.66
C CYS A 187 -20.39 -29.04 -9.43
N ARG A 188 -19.09 -29.09 -9.07
CA ARG A 188 -18.45 -30.39 -8.70
C ARG A 188 -19.01 -30.97 -7.41
N ILE A 189 -19.35 -30.13 -6.42
CA ILE A 189 -20.02 -30.58 -5.18
C ILE A 189 -21.41 -31.15 -5.52
N TYR A 190 -22.17 -30.47 -6.38
CA TYR A 190 -23.46 -31.01 -6.86
C TYR A 190 -23.33 -32.38 -7.49
N ARG A 191 -22.32 -32.60 -8.35
CA ARG A 191 -22.05 -33.87 -8.96
C ARG A 191 -21.68 -34.98 -7.95
N GLN A 192 -21.01 -34.62 -6.87
CA GLN A 192 -20.66 -35.57 -5.81
C GLN A 192 -21.87 -35.97 -4.95
N VAL A 193 -22.75 -35.01 -4.68
CA VAL A 193 -23.96 -35.21 -3.85
C VAL A 193 -25.05 -35.90 -4.65
N PHE A 194 -25.32 -35.45 -5.86
CA PHE A 194 -26.31 -36.05 -6.76
C PHE A 194 -25.61 -37.01 -7.75
N GLN A 195 -25.57 -38.27 -7.42
CA GLN A 195 -24.87 -39.32 -8.22
C GLN A 195 -25.51 -39.53 -9.62
N ASP A 196 -26.73 -39.01 -9.84
CA ASP A 196 -27.43 -39.11 -11.13
C ASP A 196 -27.16 -37.85 -11.99
N PRO A 197 -26.69 -38.00 -13.24
CA PRO A 197 -26.53 -36.92 -14.19
C PRO A 197 -27.85 -36.29 -14.66
N ASP A 198 -28.98 -37.00 -14.53
CA ASP A 198 -30.30 -36.60 -15.01
C ASP A 198 -30.80 -35.19 -14.62
N PRO A 199 -30.60 -34.69 -13.40
CA PRO A 199 -31.06 -33.33 -13.07
C PRO A 199 -30.28 -32.24 -13.79
N VAL A 200 -29.02 -32.50 -14.15
CA VAL A 200 -28.13 -31.49 -14.77
C VAL A 200 -28.26 -31.52 -16.30
N GLU A 201 -28.45 -32.68 -16.89
CA GLU A 201 -28.75 -32.82 -18.34
C GLU A 201 -30.07 -32.18 -18.74
N LYS A 202 -31.03 -32.08 -17.82
CA LYS A 202 -32.30 -31.37 -18.03
C LYS A 202 -32.15 -29.84 -17.95
N ILE A 203 -31.12 -29.34 -17.27
CA ILE A 203 -30.87 -27.91 -17.07
C ILE A 203 -30.18 -27.29 -18.28
N VAL A 204 -29.38 -28.07 -19.03
CA VAL A 204 -28.61 -27.64 -20.19
C VAL A 204 -29.20 -28.22 -21.44
N ASP A 205 -29.76 -27.38 -22.33
CA ASP A 205 -30.26 -27.81 -23.63
C ASP A 205 -29.16 -28.48 -24.45
N GLN A 206 -29.45 -29.69 -24.88
CA GLN A 206 -28.55 -30.62 -25.57
C GLN A 206 -28.05 -30.05 -26.89
N THR A 207 -26.83 -29.53 -26.95
CA THR A 207 -26.00 -29.57 -28.16
C THR A 207 -24.53 -29.26 -27.86
N ASP A 208 -23.65 -30.22 -28.17
CA ASP A 208 -22.18 -30.08 -28.39
C ASP A 208 -21.24 -29.81 -27.21
N PHE A 209 -21.31 -30.59 -26.09
CA PHE A 209 -20.38 -30.27 -24.98
C PHE A 209 -19.72 -31.48 -24.30
N ASP A 210 -18.40 -31.39 -24.12
CA ASP A 210 -17.55 -32.42 -23.48
C ASP A 210 -17.81 -32.63 -21.97
N SER A 211 -18.57 -31.72 -21.31
CA SER A 211 -18.97 -31.86 -19.90
C SER A 211 -20.13 -30.91 -19.51
N PRO A 212 -21.33 -31.45 -19.21
CA PRO A 212 -22.51 -30.66 -18.81
C PRO A 212 -22.26 -29.78 -17.57
N PHE A 213 -21.41 -30.23 -16.64
CA PHE A 213 -21.13 -29.53 -15.40
C PHE A 213 -20.20 -28.31 -15.58
N ALA A 214 -19.29 -28.31 -16.53
CA ALA A 214 -18.43 -27.16 -16.81
C ALA A 214 -19.23 -25.98 -17.37
N GLU A 215 -20.33 -26.27 -18.02
CA GLU A 215 -21.22 -25.25 -18.57
C GLU A 215 -22.27 -24.76 -17.58
N MET A 216 -22.73 -25.59 -16.67
CA MET A 216 -23.65 -25.19 -15.62
C MET A 216 -23.13 -23.98 -14.84
N SER A 217 -21.83 -23.86 -14.62
CA SER A 217 -21.22 -22.70 -13.95
C SER A 217 -21.56 -21.38 -14.62
N ARG A 218 -21.68 -21.35 -15.95
CA ARG A 218 -22.02 -20.15 -16.74
C ARG A 218 -23.48 -19.73 -16.57
N TYR A 219 -24.35 -20.67 -16.20
CA TYR A 219 -25.78 -20.43 -16.00
C TYR A 219 -26.17 -20.15 -14.55
N LEU A 220 -25.21 -20.23 -13.62
CA LEU A 220 -25.47 -19.94 -12.20
C LEU A 220 -25.44 -18.45 -11.87
N TRP A 221 -24.80 -17.59 -12.68
CA TRP A 221 -24.65 -16.16 -12.36
C TRP A 221 -25.24 -15.26 -13.45
N GLY A 222 -25.91 -14.20 -13.04
CA GLY A 222 -26.52 -13.19 -13.92
C GLY A 222 -28.04 -13.16 -13.80
N ASP A 223 -28.68 -12.59 -14.81
CA ASP A 223 -30.15 -12.53 -14.90
C ASP A 223 -30.69 -13.80 -15.56
N LEU A 224 -30.47 -14.91 -14.92
CA LEU A 224 -30.89 -16.23 -15.29
C LEU A 224 -31.80 -16.77 -14.19
N TYR A 225 -32.95 -17.35 -14.59
CA TYR A 225 -34.01 -17.78 -13.69
C TYR A 225 -34.15 -19.29 -13.75
N TYR A 226 -34.27 -19.94 -12.60
CA TYR A 226 -34.47 -21.37 -12.47
C TYR A 226 -35.93 -21.67 -12.15
N ASP A 227 -36.58 -22.42 -12.97
CA ASP A 227 -37.93 -22.91 -12.72
C ASP A 227 -37.87 -24.33 -12.11
N PRO A 228 -38.20 -24.46 -10.80
CA PRO A 228 -38.16 -25.77 -10.13
C PRO A 228 -39.21 -26.74 -10.63
N ALA A 229 -40.32 -26.27 -11.27
CA ALA A 229 -41.37 -27.11 -11.78
C ALA A 229 -40.96 -27.86 -13.07
N VAL A 230 -40.17 -27.21 -13.91
CA VAL A 230 -39.70 -27.74 -15.21
C VAL A 230 -38.24 -28.22 -15.11
N GLY A 231 -37.49 -27.70 -14.15
CA GLY A 231 -36.05 -28.00 -13.98
C GLY A 231 -35.14 -27.35 -15.00
N THR A 232 -35.59 -26.24 -15.64
CA THR A 232 -34.83 -25.53 -16.69
C THR A 232 -34.41 -24.13 -16.28
N ILE A 233 -33.30 -23.64 -16.84
CA ILE A 233 -32.84 -22.26 -16.66
C ILE A 233 -33.24 -21.43 -17.91
N SER A 234 -33.88 -20.28 -17.69
CA SER A 234 -34.31 -19.36 -18.74
C SER A 234 -33.75 -17.95 -18.52
N LYS A 235 -33.63 -17.17 -19.62
CA LYS A 235 -33.21 -15.74 -19.56
C LYS A 235 -34.33 -14.81 -19.18
N THR A 236 -35.59 -15.27 -19.30
CA THR A 236 -36.80 -14.50 -18.92
C THR A 236 -37.47 -15.18 -17.76
N ALA A 237 -37.89 -14.39 -16.75
CA ALA A 237 -38.58 -14.93 -15.59
C ALA A 237 -39.96 -15.50 -16.04
N PRO A 238 -40.22 -16.81 -15.83
CA PRO A 238 -41.53 -17.41 -16.16
C PRO A 238 -42.68 -16.78 -15.33
N SER A 239 -42.35 -16.34 -14.11
CA SER A 239 -43.28 -15.68 -13.19
C SER A 239 -42.50 -14.56 -12.44
N PRO A 240 -43.23 -13.50 -11.94
CA PRO A 240 -42.57 -12.43 -11.18
C PRO A 240 -41.84 -12.92 -9.94
N ASP A 241 -42.26 -14.04 -9.37
CA ASP A 241 -41.73 -14.61 -8.12
C ASP A 241 -40.61 -15.65 -8.36
N THR A 242 -40.29 -15.94 -9.64
CA THR A 242 -39.25 -16.95 -9.95
C THR A 242 -37.88 -16.43 -9.53
N PRO A 243 -37.18 -17.14 -8.62
CA PRO A 243 -35.86 -16.71 -8.15
C PRO A 243 -34.80 -16.91 -9.24
N ARG A 244 -33.71 -16.13 -9.17
CA ARG A 244 -32.54 -16.32 -10.03
C ARG A 244 -31.87 -17.66 -9.77
N SER A 245 -31.21 -18.22 -10.76
CA SER A 245 -30.50 -19.50 -10.67
C SER A 245 -29.50 -19.57 -9.53
N PHE A 246 -28.71 -18.51 -9.30
CA PHE A 246 -27.77 -18.44 -8.18
C PHE A 246 -28.48 -18.47 -6.81
N VAL A 247 -29.64 -17.83 -6.71
CA VAL A 247 -30.44 -17.83 -5.48
C VAL A 247 -30.91 -19.26 -5.17
N SER A 248 -31.59 -19.91 -6.12
CA SER A 248 -32.19 -21.23 -5.90
C SER A 248 -31.15 -22.34 -5.75
N LEU A 249 -30.08 -22.30 -6.55
CA LEU A 249 -29.13 -23.40 -6.64
C LEU A 249 -27.88 -23.22 -5.75
N VAL A 250 -27.61 -22.03 -5.23
CA VAL A 250 -26.44 -21.77 -4.39
C VAL A 250 -26.83 -21.20 -3.03
N LEU A 251 -27.52 -20.06 -3.01
CA LEU A 251 -27.81 -19.38 -1.73
C LEU A 251 -28.83 -20.12 -0.88
N GLU A 252 -29.97 -20.55 -1.43
CA GLU A 252 -30.98 -21.28 -0.66
C GLU A 252 -30.43 -22.57 -0.02
N PRO A 253 -29.67 -23.44 -0.71
CA PRO A 253 -29.02 -24.59 -0.09
C PRO A 253 -28.06 -24.20 1.04
N LEU A 254 -27.29 -23.12 0.87
CA LEU A 254 -26.40 -22.62 1.93
C LEU A 254 -27.19 -22.09 3.14
N TRP A 255 -28.25 -21.31 2.92
CA TRP A 255 -29.11 -20.80 3.98
C TRP A 255 -29.81 -21.94 4.74
N LYS A 256 -30.31 -22.96 4.03
CA LYS A 256 -30.85 -24.17 4.64
C LYS A 256 -29.81 -24.86 5.50
N LEU A 257 -28.59 -25.06 4.98
CA LEU A 257 -27.48 -25.64 5.74
C LEU A 257 -27.21 -24.86 7.04
N PHE A 258 -27.13 -23.53 6.97
CA PHE A 258 -26.91 -22.70 8.16
C PHE A 258 -28.07 -22.80 9.16
N ALA A 259 -29.32 -22.82 8.68
CA ALA A 259 -30.49 -22.92 9.53
C ALA A 259 -30.59 -24.29 10.23
N HIS A 260 -30.42 -25.39 9.50
CA HIS A 260 -30.45 -26.76 10.05
C HIS A 260 -29.33 -26.97 11.08
N VAL A 261 -28.08 -26.55 10.77
CA VAL A 261 -26.97 -26.70 11.72
C VAL A 261 -27.14 -25.84 12.98
N ALA A 262 -27.82 -24.67 12.85
CA ALA A 262 -28.02 -23.75 13.99
C ALA A 262 -29.19 -24.16 14.90
N ALA A 263 -30.26 -24.76 14.35
CA ALA A 263 -31.54 -24.91 15.01
C ALA A 263 -31.93 -26.37 15.29
N GLU A 264 -31.40 -27.34 14.56
CA GLU A 264 -31.89 -28.72 14.66
C GLU A 264 -31.08 -29.60 15.62
N GLU A 265 -31.76 -30.56 16.22
CA GLU A 265 -31.16 -31.59 17.04
C GLU A 265 -30.59 -32.74 16.19
N ARG A 266 -29.69 -33.52 16.76
CA ARG A 266 -29.01 -34.64 16.11
C ARG A 266 -29.93 -35.58 15.30
N PRO A 267 -31.11 -36.02 15.79
CA PRO A 267 -31.94 -36.99 15.06
C PRO A 267 -32.41 -36.52 13.69
N THR A 268 -32.61 -35.22 13.50
CA THR A 268 -33.05 -34.58 12.26
C THR A 268 -31.89 -34.11 11.40
N LEU A 269 -30.83 -33.62 12.06
CA LEU A 269 -29.64 -33.08 11.40
C LEU A 269 -28.77 -34.19 10.77
N GLU A 270 -28.63 -35.36 11.43
CA GLU A 270 -27.76 -36.44 10.93
C GLU A 270 -28.20 -36.99 9.56
N PRO A 271 -29.50 -37.30 9.30
CA PRO A 271 -29.95 -37.71 7.98
C PRO A 271 -29.74 -36.63 6.90
N PHE A 272 -30.04 -35.37 7.23
CA PHE A 272 -29.84 -34.26 6.31
C PHE A 272 -28.39 -34.09 5.88
N LEU A 273 -27.43 -34.24 6.82
CA LEU A 273 -26.00 -34.14 6.51
C LEU A 273 -25.52 -35.35 5.71
N GLN A 274 -26.07 -36.53 5.96
CA GLN A 274 -25.78 -37.76 5.19
C GLN A 274 -26.26 -37.65 3.72
N GLU A 275 -27.42 -37.02 3.47
CA GLU A 275 -27.89 -36.71 2.12
C GLU A 275 -26.92 -35.80 1.38
N LEU A 276 -26.26 -34.84 2.09
CA LEU A 276 -25.22 -34.00 1.55
C LEU A 276 -23.82 -34.67 1.45
N GLY A 277 -23.72 -35.94 1.77
CA GLY A 277 -22.47 -36.70 1.75
C GLY A 277 -21.52 -36.37 2.89
N VAL A 278 -22.02 -35.74 3.95
CA VAL A 278 -21.22 -35.39 5.14
C VAL A 278 -21.46 -36.33 6.28
N PHE A 279 -20.46 -37.15 6.62
CA PHE A 279 -20.51 -38.14 7.69
C PHE A 279 -19.75 -37.64 8.92
N LEU A 280 -20.44 -37.34 10.02
CA LEU A 280 -19.87 -36.81 11.25
C LEU A 280 -19.82 -37.92 12.34
N LYS A 281 -18.89 -37.76 13.28
CA LYS A 281 -18.79 -38.60 14.46
C LYS A 281 -19.84 -38.19 15.51
N ALA A 282 -20.27 -39.10 16.35
CA ALA A 282 -21.23 -38.83 17.42
C ALA A 282 -20.76 -37.70 18.39
N SER A 283 -19.43 -37.58 18.57
CA SER A 283 -18.81 -36.50 19.38
C SER A 283 -19.01 -35.12 18.77
N ASP A 284 -19.11 -35.02 17.44
CA ASP A 284 -19.16 -33.76 16.75
C ASP A 284 -20.53 -33.06 16.92
N PHE A 285 -21.61 -33.87 17.02
CA PHE A 285 -22.96 -33.37 17.32
C PHE A 285 -23.12 -32.77 18.74
N ALA A 286 -22.19 -33.06 19.65
CA ALA A 286 -22.17 -32.47 20.98
C ALA A 286 -21.55 -31.05 21.01
N LEU A 287 -20.98 -30.60 19.90
CA LEU A 287 -20.36 -29.29 19.79
C LEU A 287 -21.42 -28.15 19.73
N ALA A 288 -21.04 -26.97 20.22
CA ALA A 288 -21.86 -25.79 20.02
C ALA A 288 -22.09 -25.51 18.52
N PRO A 289 -23.25 -24.97 18.10
CA PRO A 289 -23.62 -24.80 16.69
C PRO A 289 -22.57 -24.11 15.83
N ARG A 290 -21.89 -23.10 16.38
CA ARG A 290 -20.79 -22.38 15.72
C ARG A 290 -19.57 -23.25 15.40
N ARG A 291 -19.25 -24.20 16.31
CA ARG A 291 -18.16 -25.17 16.09
C ARG A 291 -18.59 -26.31 15.17
N LEU A 292 -19.85 -26.73 15.30
CA LEU A 292 -20.42 -27.74 14.43
C LEU A 292 -20.42 -27.26 12.98
N LEU A 293 -20.82 -26.01 12.72
CA LEU A 293 -20.80 -25.43 11.39
C LEU A 293 -19.41 -25.42 10.76
N LYS A 294 -18.35 -25.17 11.55
CA LYS A 294 -16.95 -25.29 11.08
C LYS A 294 -16.60 -26.69 10.63
N VAL A 295 -17.00 -27.71 11.38
CA VAL A 295 -16.75 -29.11 11.06
C VAL A 295 -17.53 -29.53 9.81
N VAL A 296 -18.79 -29.13 9.70
CA VAL A 296 -19.63 -29.36 8.51
C VAL A 296 -19.03 -28.70 7.28
N GLY A 297 -18.69 -27.40 7.37
CA GLY A 297 -18.05 -26.67 6.27
C GLY A 297 -16.74 -27.30 5.81
N TYR A 298 -15.89 -27.72 6.77
CA TYR A 298 -14.65 -28.42 6.45
C TYR A 298 -14.88 -29.69 5.64
N ASN A 299 -15.86 -30.53 6.05
CA ASN A 299 -16.13 -31.79 5.39
C ASN A 299 -16.85 -31.62 4.03
N LEU A 300 -17.74 -30.61 3.89
CA LEU A 300 -18.48 -30.37 2.66
C LEU A 300 -17.60 -29.74 1.56
N PHE A 301 -16.71 -28.81 1.94
CA PHE A 301 -15.85 -28.06 1.03
C PHE A 301 -14.40 -28.59 0.99
N GLN A 302 -14.20 -29.91 1.00
CA GLN A 302 -12.87 -30.52 0.93
C GLN A 302 -12.09 -30.12 -0.33
N SER A 303 -12.77 -29.87 -1.44
CA SER A 303 -12.21 -29.43 -2.72
C SER A 303 -11.79 -27.95 -2.76
N ALA A 304 -11.91 -27.20 -1.65
CA ALA A 304 -11.55 -25.79 -1.61
C ALA A 304 -10.11 -25.47 -2.00
N PRO A 305 -9.07 -26.24 -1.61
CA PRO A 305 -7.70 -26.02 -2.07
C PRO A 305 -7.56 -26.19 -3.59
N GLU A 306 -8.20 -27.19 -4.18
CA GLU A 306 -8.20 -27.43 -5.62
C GLU A 306 -8.86 -26.27 -6.38
N ALA A 307 -10.00 -25.78 -5.88
CA ALA A 307 -10.69 -24.62 -6.46
C ALA A 307 -9.84 -23.34 -6.43
N LEU A 308 -9.08 -23.12 -5.35
CA LEU A 308 -8.14 -22.00 -5.26
C LEU A 308 -7.01 -22.15 -6.28
N VAL A 309 -6.43 -23.35 -6.40
CA VAL A 309 -5.35 -23.60 -7.37
C VAL A 309 -5.84 -23.43 -8.79
N ASP A 310 -7.02 -23.96 -9.13
CA ASP A 310 -7.64 -23.79 -10.45
C ASP A 310 -7.80 -22.31 -10.79
N MET A 311 -8.37 -21.52 -9.88
CA MET A 311 -8.58 -20.08 -10.03
C MET A 311 -7.27 -19.33 -10.26
N LEU A 312 -6.22 -19.64 -9.46
CA LEU A 312 -4.90 -19.02 -9.59
C LEU A 312 -4.19 -19.40 -10.89
N THR A 313 -4.29 -20.65 -11.32
CA THR A 313 -3.62 -21.12 -12.53
C THR A 313 -4.30 -20.68 -13.83
N PHE A 314 -5.63 -20.49 -13.81
CA PHE A 314 -6.37 -20.03 -14.97
C PHE A 314 -6.25 -18.51 -15.19
N HIS A 315 -6.31 -17.71 -14.11
CA HIS A 315 -6.40 -16.27 -14.20
C HIS A 315 -5.13 -15.53 -13.79
N GLY A 316 -4.23 -16.21 -13.07
CA GLY A 316 -2.97 -15.64 -12.63
C GLY A 316 -1.81 -15.96 -13.57
N LYS A 317 -0.95 -14.98 -13.80
CA LYS A 317 0.30 -15.16 -14.53
C LYS A 317 1.31 -15.96 -13.71
N SER A 318 1.99 -16.88 -14.36
CA SER A 318 3.17 -17.52 -13.78
C SER A 318 4.35 -16.51 -13.72
N PRO A 319 5.38 -16.76 -12.89
CA PRO A 319 6.60 -15.94 -12.88
C PRO A 319 7.19 -15.67 -14.26
N LYS A 320 7.18 -16.66 -15.12
CA LYS A 320 7.70 -16.58 -16.48
C LYS A 320 6.83 -15.69 -17.39
N SER A 321 5.51 -15.76 -17.28
CA SER A 321 4.61 -14.93 -18.08
C SER A 321 4.52 -13.49 -17.59
N ALA A 322 4.75 -13.26 -16.30
CA ALA A 322 4.78 -11.93 -15.69
C ALA A 322 6.15 -11.22 -15.86
N GLY A 323 7.23 -11.98 -16.08
CA GLY A 323 8.61 -11.49 -16.14
C GLY A 323 8.80 -10.26 -17.04
N PRO A 324 8.42 -10.29 -18.34
CA PRO A 324 8.66 -9.18 -19.25
C PRO A 324 8.03 -7.86 -18.77
N SER A 325 6.76 -7.90 -18.36
CA SER A 325 6.05 -6.71 -17.86
C SER A 325 6.67 -6.18 -16.57
N LYS A 326 7.10 -7.07 -15.67
CA LYS A 326 7.71 -6.71 -14.39
C LYS A 326 9.08 -6.05 -14.58
N VAL A 327 9.92 -6.61 -15.46
CA VAL A 327 11.25 -6.05 -15.77
C VAL A 327 11.10 -4.68 -16.43
N GLN A 328 10.28 -4.56 -17.46
CA GLN A 328 10.05 -3.30 -18.16
C GLN A 328 9.64 -2.16 -17.23
N ARG A 329 8.82 -2.47 -16.21
CA ARG A 329 8.30 -1.46 -15.29
C ARG A 329 9.22 -1.13 -14.14
N LEU A 330 9.88 -2.13 -13.56
CA LEU A 330 10.59 -2.01 -12.29
C LEU A 330 12.11 -1.87 -12.42
N TYR A 331 12.71 -2.43 -13.45
CA TYR A 331 14.16 -2.38 -13.64
C TYR A 331 14.60 -1.01 -14.18
N CYS A 332 15.62 -0.42 -13.57
CA CYS A 332 16.13 0.90 -13.97
C CYS A 332 17.16 0.86 -15.08
N GLY A 333 17.74 -0.32 -15.35
CA GLY A 333 18.77 -0.48 -16.38
C GLY A 333 18.20 -0.58 -17.79
N ASP A 334 19.12 -0.70 -18.76
CA ASP A 334 18.78 -0.87 -20.15
C ASP A 334 17.96 -2.16 -20.37
N GLN A 335 16.81 -2.01 -21.03
CA GLN A 335 15.85 -3.10 -21.28
C GLN A 335 16.37 -4.10 -22.33
N ASP A 336 17.28 -3.66 -23.22
CA ASP A 336 17.89 -4.49 -24.26
C ASP A 336 19.16 -5.23 -23.76
N SER A 337 19.52 -5.04 -22.50
CA SER A 337 20.69 -5.69 -21.89
C SER A 337 20.46 -7.19 -21.64
N THR A 338 21.58 -7.95 -21.61
CA THR A 338 21.52 -9.40 -21.29
C THR A 338 20.87 -9.69 -19.94
N PRO A 339 21.19 -8.97 -18.84
CA PRO A 339 20.50 -9.19 -17.57
C PRO A 339 18.98 -8.95 -17.65
N ALA A 340 18.54 -7.94 -18.40
CA ALA A 340 17.11 -7.68 -18.58
C ALA A 340 16.40 -8.81 -19.33
N ALA A 341 17.02 -9.36 -20.37
CA ALA A 341 16.50 -10.50 -21.10
C ALA A 341 16.43 -11.78 -20.25
N ASP A 342 17.46 -12.06 -19.45
CA ASP A 342 17.49 -13.21 -18.53
C ASP A 342 16.40 -13.10 -17.46
N MET A 343 16.20 -11.90 -16.88
CA MET A 343 15.14 -11.63 -15.91
C MET A 343 13.74 -11.74 -16.53
N ALA A 344 13.55 -11.23 -17.74
CA ALA A 344 12.27 -11.34 -18.45
C ALA A 344 11.88 -12.80 -18.72
N ASN A 345 12.85 -13.63 -19.06
CA ASN A 345 12.66 -15.06 -19.31
C ASN A 345 12.66 -15.92 -18.04
N VAL A 346 13.02 -15.33 -16.89
CA VAL A 346 13.19 -16.05 -15.61
C VAL A 346 14.14 -17.24 -15.80
N ASP A 347 15.30 -17.00 -16.43
CA ASP A 347 16.26 -18.06 -16.75
C ASP A 347 17.08 -18.44 -15.50
N PRO A 348 17.00 -19.70 -15.02
CA PRO A 348 17.79 -20.14 -13.87
C PRO A 348 19.30 -20.28 -14.14
N LYS A 349 19.73 -20.22 -15.40
CA LYS A 349 21.14 -20.27 -15.82
C LYS A 349 21.70 -18.91 -16.20
N GLY A 350 20.84 -17.88 -16.27
CA GLY A 350 21.22 -16.52 -16.60
C GLY A 350 22.02 -15.83 -15.49
N VAL A 351 22.32 -14.56 -15.67
CA VAL A 351 22.97 -13.71 -14.67
C VAL A 351 22.12 -13.68 -13.40
N LEU A 352 22.75 -13.87 -12.23
CA LEU A 352 22.04 -13.80 -10.97
C LEU A 352 21.58 -12.37 -10.69
N VAL A 353 20.27 -12.21 -10.56
CA VAL A 353 19.66 -10.97 -10.08
C VAL A 353 18.54 -11.33 -9.10
N VAL A 354 18.62 -10.77 -7.88
CA VAL A 354 17.61 -10.95 -6.84
C VAL A 354 17.07 -9.57 -6.44
N HIS A 355 15.77 -9.40 -6.53
CA HIS A 355 15.09 -8.21 -6.04
C HIS A 355 14.58 -8.42 -4.62
N THR A 356 15.00 -7.60 -3.68
CA THR A 356 14.60 -7.67 -2.27
C THR A 356 13.72 -6.48 -1.91
N ALA A 357 12.70 -6.70 -1.10
CA ALA A 357 11.73 -5.68 -0.74
C ALA A 357 11.40 -5.63 0.76
N LYS A 358 11.93 -6.56 1.56
CA LYS A 358 11.59 -6.63 2.97
C LYS A 358 12.68 -7.32 3.81
N ASN A 359 12.78 -6.90 5.08
CA ASN A 359 13.70 -7.47 6.05
C ASN A 359 12.91 -8.11 7.19
N TYR A 360 13.27 -9.35 7.55
CA TYR A 360 12.70 -10.06 8.70
C TYR A 360 13.73 -10.21 9.80
N HIS A 361 13.33 -9.92 11.01
CA HIS A 361 14.18 -10.10 12.19
C HIS A 361 14.60 -11.56 12.36
N ARG A 362 15.91 -11.79 12.66
CA ARG A 362 16.45 -13.13 12.92
C ARG A 362 16.16 -13.53 14.37
N PRO A 363 15.41 -14.60 14.63
CA PRO A 363 15.15 -15.06 15.98
C PRO A 363 16.43 -15.34 16.77
N GLY A 364 16.50 -14.84 18.02
CA GLY A 364 17.66 -14.99 18.88
C GLY A 364 18.81 -13.99 18.67
N PHE A 365 18.71 -13.11 17.68
CA PHE A 365 19.73 -12.07 17.41
C PHE A 365 19.05 -10.70 17.27
N PRO A 366 19.02 -9.87 18.32
CA PRO A 366 18.19 -8.66 18.33
C PRO A 366 18.53 -7.62 17.25
N THR A 367 19.75 -7.63 16.73
CA THR A 367 20.23 -6.64 15.73
C THR A 367 20.42 -7.21 14.33
N ARG A 368 20.19 -8.52 14.13
CA ARG A 368 20.36 -9.15 12.81
C ARG A 368 19.04 -9.34 12.08
N PHE A 369 19.11 -9.12 10.77
CA PHE A 369 17.99 -9.28 9.86
C PHE A 369 18.33 -10.27 8.75
N ASP A 370 17.32 -10.96 8.28
CA ASP A 370 17.37 -11.75 7.07
C ASP A 370 16.58 -11.03 5.98
N VAL A 371 17.15 -10.89 4.81
CA VAL A 371 16.60 -10.12 3.70
C VAL A 371 15.70 -11.02 2.87
N PHE A 372 14.46 -10.60 2.63
CA PHE A 372 13.49 -11.34 1.85
C PHE A 372 13.33 -10.73 0.45
N GLY A 373 13.42 -11.61 -0.55
CA GLY A 373 13.33 -11.19 -1.94
C GLY A 373 12.90 -12.30 -2.88
N ARG A 374 12.90 -11.96 -4.16
CA ARG A 374 12.60 -12.86 -5.27
C ARG A 374 13.83 -12.98 -6.18
N VAL A 375 14.20 -14.20 -6.50
CA VAL A 375 15.21 -14.48 -7.52
C VAL A 375 14.59 -14.22 -8.90
N MET A 376 15.06 -13.18 -9.59
CA MET A 376 14.53 -12.77 -10.89
C MET A 376 15.18 -13.55 -12.04
N SER A 377 16.49 -13.78 -11.96
CA SER A 377 17.28 -14.59 -12.90
C SER A 377 18.43 -15.27 -12.18
N GLY A 378 18.99 -16.32 -12.78
CA GLY A 378 20.08 -17.11 -12.19
C GLY A 378 19.60 -18.07 -11.10
N THR A 379 20.57 -18.58 -10.33
CA THR A 379 20.35 -19.46 -9.19
C THR A 379 21.20 -19.01 -8.02
N LEU A 380 20.55 -18.64 -6.91
CA LEU A 380 21.25 -18.22 -5.70
C LEU A 380 21.64 -19.45 -4.87
N GLY A 381 22.92 -19.57 -4.52
CA GLY A 381 23.46 -20.64 -3.69
C GLY A 381 23.94 -20.18 -2.32
N LYS A 382 23.90 -21.06 -1.32
CA LYS A 382 24.55 -20.82 -0.03
C LYS A 382 26.06 -20.73 -0.21
N GLY A 383 26.73 -19.77 0.45
CA GLY A 383 28.16 -19.51 0.29
C GLY A 383 28.53 -18.68 -0.96
N SER A 384 27.56 -18.29 -1.79
CA SER A 384 27.82 -17.43 -2.94
C SER A 384 28.25 -16.04 -2.50
N ARG A 385 29.23 -15.46 -3.19
CA ARG A 385 29.60 -14.05 -3.03
C ARG A 385 28.71 -13.21 -3.92
N VAL A 386 27.95 -12.31 -3.30
CA VAL A 386 27.01 -11.42 -3.98
C VAL A 386 27.37 -9.98 -3.73
N MET A 387 27.09 -9.16 -4.72
CA MET A 387 27.16 -7.72 -4.66
C MET A 387 25.75 -7.21 -4.29
N VAL A 388 25.67 -6.46 -3.20
CA VAL A 388 24.43 -5.85 -2.71
C VAL A 388 24.42 -4.41 -3.18
N LEU A 389 23.47 -4.07 -4.04
CA LEU A 389 23.25 -2.74 -4.58
C LEU A 389 22.10 -2.10 -3.78
N GLY A 390 22.36 -1.02 -3.08
CA GLY A 390 21.34 -0.28 -2.31
C GLY A 390 20.46 0.59 -3.18
N GLU A 391 19.58 1.37 -2.54
CA GLU A 391 18.58 2.19 -3.23
C GLU A 391 19.18 3.38 -4.00
N GLN A 392 20.37 3.84 -3.60
CA GLN A 392 21.05 5.01 -4.18
C GLN A 392 22.12 4.63 -5.21
N TYR A 393 22.37 3.34 -5.40
CA TYR A 393 23.38 2.89 -6.34
C TYR A 393 23.08 3.35 -7.77
N SER A 394 24.06 3.92 -8.42
CA SER A 394 24.07 4.22 -9.85
C SER A 394 25.28 3.57 -10.53
N LEU A 395 25.22 3.40 -11.85
CA LEU A 395 26.35 2.82 -12.61
C LEU A 395 27.60 3.70 -12.57
N ASP A 396 27.44 4.98 -12.29
CA ASP A 396 28.54 5.97 -12.25
C ASP A 396 29.13 6.14 -10.84
N ASP A 397 28.44 5.63 -9.80
CA ASP A 397 28.80 5.81 -8.40
C ASP A 397 28.73 4.48 -7.60
N ASP A 398 29.79 4.19 -6.88
CA ASP A 398 29.95 2.95 -6.12
C ASP A 398 29.63 3.09 -4.63
N GLU A 399 29.15 4.24 -4.17
CA GLU A 399 29.01 4.52 -2.73
C GLU A 399 28.05 3.56 -2.03
N ASP A 400 26.95 3.13 -2.70
CA ASP A 400 25.95 2.23 -2.12
C ASP A 400 26.06 0.79 -2.66
N CYS A 401 27.28 0.28 -2.71
CA CYS A 401 27.59 -1.08 -3.17
C CYS A 401 28.48 -1.83 -2.18
N VAL A 402 28.02 -3.01 -1.72
CA VAL A 402 28.76 -3.84 -0.75
C VAL A 402 28.82 -5.30 -1.21
N VAL A 403 30.01 -5.90 -1.19
CA VAL A 403 30.17 -7.34 -1.48
C VAL A 403 30.01 -8.14 -0.18
N ARG A 404 29.12 -9.14 -0.19
CA ARG A 404 28.83 -10.02 0.94
C ARG A 404 28.78 -11.48 0.53
N GLU A 405 28.93 -12.35 1.52
CA GLU A 405 28.74 -13.80 1.34
C GLU A 405 27.39 -14.23 1.93
N VAL A 406 26.70 -15.10 1.23
CA VAL A 406 25.41 -15.65 1.66
C VAL A 406 25.63 -16.68 2.75
N GLU A 407 25.32 -16.36 4.00
CA GLU A 407 25.48 -17.27 5.15
C GLU A 407 24.47 -18.42 5.12
N GLY A 408 23.24 -18.15 4.70
CA GLY A 408 22.16 -19.14 4.66
C GLY A 408 21.01 -18.73 3.78
N LEU A 409 20.26 -19.73 3.34
CA LEU A 409 19.07 -19.57 2.51
C LEU A 409 17.90 -20.37 3.11
N TRP A 410 16.73 -19.76 3.19
CA TRP A 410 15.51 -20.41 3.68
C TRP A 410 14.31 -20.09 2.79
N ILE A 411 13.42 -21.07 2.70
CA ILE A 411 12.05 -20.87 2.24
C ILE A 411 11.17 -20.72 3.48
N LEU A 412 10.37 -19.66 3.51
CA LEU A 412 9.47 -19.40 4.62
C LEU A 412 8.14 -20.14 4.43
N ASN A 413 7.70 -20.79 5.50
CA ASN A 413 6.38 -21.43 5.58
C ASN A 413 5.68 -20.98 6.88
N GLY A 414 5.22 -19.73 6.88
CA GLY A 414 4.67 -19.08 8.06
C GLY A 414 5.66 -19.02 9.20
N ARG A 415 5.49 -19.89 10.21
CA ARG A 415 6.37 -19.97 11.38
C ARG A 415 7.68 -20.68 11.16
N TYR A 416 7.75 -21.51 10.14
CA TYR A 416 8.88 -22.41 9.91
C TYR A 416 9.80 -21.82 8.83
N ARG A 417 11.09 -22.01 9.04
CA ARG A 417 12.15 -21.70 8.09
C ARG A 417 12.74 -23.01 7.59
N VAL A 418 12.57 -23.30 6.30
CA VAL A 418 13.11 -24.51 5.68
C VAL A 418 14.40 -24.16 5.00
N GLU A 419 15.53 -24.68 5.52
CA GLU A 419 16.86 -24.42 4.95
C GLU A 419 17.00 -25.12 3.59
N VAL A 420 17.57 -24.38 2.62
CA VAL A 420 17.82 -24.85 1.27
C VAL A 420 19.25 -24.52 0.85
N SER A 421 19.82 -25.35 -0.02
CA SER A 421 21.18 -25.13 -0.54
C SER A 421 21.24 -24.13 -1.68
N HIS A 422 20.20 -24.08 -2.50
CA HIS A 422 20.10 -23.19 -3.67
C HIS A 422 18.63 -22.90 -4.00
N VAL A 423 18.40 -21.73 -4.62
CA VAL A 423 17.07 -21.27 -5.03
C VAL A 423 17.15 -20.76 -6.47
N PRO A 424 16.43 -21.37 -7.42
CA PRO A 424 16.40 -20.95 -8.81
C PRO A 424 15.47 -19.74 -9.03
N ALA A 425 15.61 -19.10 -10.18
CA ALA A 425 14.78 -17.99 -10.64
C ALA A 425 13.28 -18.25 -10.51
N GLY A 426 12.50 -17.22 -10.20
CA GLY A 426 11.05 -17.25 -10.04
C GLY A 426 10.57 -17.50 -8.60
N ASN A 427 11.42 -17.93 -7.68
CA ASN A 427 11.08 -18.28 -6.31
C ASN A 427 11.37 -17.13 -5.32
N TRP A 428 10.66 -17.14 -4.21
CA TRP A 428 10.94 -16.29 -3.06
C TRP A 428 11.97 -16.97 -2.14
N VAL A 429 12.82 -16.15 -1.52
CA VAL A 429 13.90 -16.61 -0.66
C VAL A 429 14.17 -15.65 0.48
N LEU A 430 14.48 -16.18 1.65
CA LEU A 430 15.02 -15.45 2.78
C LEU A 430 16.54 -15.67 2.83
N ILE A 431 17.31 -14.59 2.86
CA ILE A 431 18.76 -14.58 2.67
C ILE A 431 19.43 -14.01 3.93
N ALA A 432 20.38 -14.72 4.49
CA ALA A 432 21.20 -14.23 5.59
C ALA A 432 22.59 -13.79 5.13
N GLY A 433 23.19 -12.84 5.86
CA GLY A 433 24.54 -12.35 5.66
C GLY A 433 24.65 -11.14 4.72
N VAL A 434 23.54 -10.68 4.12
CA VAL A 434 23.51 -9.56 3.16
C VAL A 434 22.89 -8.26 3.74
N GLU A 435 22.55 -8.26 5.01
CA GLU A 435 21.85 -7.15 5.67
C GLU A 435 22.57 -5.81 5.68
N ALA A 436 23.89 -5.80 5.54
CA ALA A 436 24.69 -4.56 5.67
C ALA A 436 24.46 -3.55 4.52
N GLY A 437 24.13 -4.03 3.31
CA GLY A 437 23.81 -3.18 2.16
C GLY A 437 22.30 -3.08 1.85
N ALA A 438 21.46 -3.80 2.59
CA ALA A 438 20.01 -3.85 2.36
C ALA A 438 19.29 -3.10 3.48
N THR A 439 19.06 -1.80 3.32
CA THR A 439 18.28 -1.01 4.28
C THR A 439 16.80 -1.30 4.17
N LYS A 440 16.16 -1.03 3.04
CA LYS A 440 14.75 -1.32 2.75
C LYS A 440 14.61 -2.20 1.53
N THR A 441 14.98 -1.68 0.35
CA THR A 441 15.06 -2.47 -0.87
C THR A 441 16.50 -2.58 -1.34
N SER A 442 16.82 -3.68 -2.01
CA SER A 442 18.13 -3.84 -2.65
C SER A 442 18.06 -4.79 -3.84
N THR A 443 19.10 -4.75 -4.66
CA THR A 443 19.31 -5.68 -5.77
C THR A 443 20.58 -6.45 -5.52
N LEU A 444 20.50 -7.80 -5.52
CA LEU A 444 21.67 -8.66 -5.36
C LEU A 444 22.09 -9.21 -6.72
N THR A 445 23.40 -9.21 -6.99
CA THR A 445 23.97 -9.79 -8.18
C THR A 445 25.31 -10.48 -7.87
N ASP A 446 25.68 -11.50 -8.63
CA ASP A 446 26.98 -12.17 -8.53
C ASP A 446 28.02 -11.63 -9.55
N VAL A 447 27.60 -10.65 -10.35
CA VAL A 447 28.45 -10.13 -11.43
C VAL A 447 29.58 -9.27 -10.86
N ALA A 448 30.81 -9.67 -11.13
CA ALA A 448 31.97 -8.87 -10.77
C ALA A 448 31.97 -7.56 -11.57
N LYS A 449 32.25 -6.47 -10.88
CA LYS A 449 32.34 -5.12 -11.43
C LYS A 449 33.17 -5.07 -12.72
N GLY A 450 32.61 -4.57 -13.80
CA GLY A 450 33.27 -4.43 -15.11
C GLY A 450 32.98 -5.53 -16.12
N LYS A 451 32.23 -6.59 -15.79
CA LYS A 451 31.82 -7.62 -16.75
C LYS A 451 30.45 -7.43 -17.35
N LEU A 452 29.50 -7.01 -16.53
CA LEU A 452 28.12 -6.71 -16.93
C LEU A 452 27.56 -5.63 -15.99
N GLU A 453 26.98 -4.58 -16.54
CA GLU A 453 26.38 -3.50 -15.78
C GLU A 453 24.96 -3.89 -15.38
N VAL A 454 24.77 -4.22 -14.09
CA VAL A 454 23.45 -4.50 -13.52
C VAL A 454 22.98 -3.26 -12.74
N ALA A 455 21.84 -2.71 -13.13
CA ALA A 455 21.20 -1.61 -12.43
C ALA A 455 20.27 -2.12 -11.33
N ILE A 456 19.78 -1.20 -10.50
CA ILE A 456 18.85 -1.48 -9.40
C ILE A 456 17.39 -1.61 -9.87
N TYR A 457 16.58 -2.22 -9.03
CA TYR A 457 15.12 -2.11 -9.11
C TYR A 457 14.68 -0.81 -8.47
N LYS A 458 13.63 -0.19 -9.02
CA LYS A 458 13.05 1.05 -8.48
C LYS A 458 12.65 0.87 -7.01
N PRO A 459 12.96 1.83 -6.14
CA PRO A 459 12.52 1.82 -4.74
C PRO A 459 11.00 1.70 -4.60
N LEU A 460 10.53 1.34 -3.40
CA LEU A 460 9.12 1.24 -3.11
C LEU A 460 8.45 2.61 -3.11
N ARG A 461 7.28 2.70 -3.71
CA ARG A 461 6.39 3.87 -3.61
C ARG A 461 5.18 3.50 -2.78
N PHE A 462 4.88 4.29 -1.77
CA PHE A 462 3.76 4.06 -0.88
C PHE A 462 2.58 4.95 -1.25
N ALA A 463 1.38 4.37 -1.33
CA ALA A 463 0.16 5.10 -1.60
C ALA A 463 -0.22 6.10 -0.48
N SER A 464 0.27 5.86 0.73
CA SER A 464 0.07 6.74 1.88
C SER A 464 1.43 7.18 2.42
N PRO A 465 1.79 8.47 2.32
CA PRO A 465 3.03 8.99 2.87
C PRO A 465 3.00 8.96 4.40
N ALA A 466 4.17 8.85 5.01
CA ALA A 466 4.35 8.97 6.45
C ALA A 466 4.28 10.46 6.83
N VAL A 467 3.22 10.88 7.53
CA VAL A 467 2.98 12.30 7.88
C VAL A 467 2.96 12.57 9.37
N VAL A 468 2.88 11.54 10.19
CA VAL A 468 2.83 11.66 11.65
C VAL A 468 4.22 11.49 12.24
N LYS A 469 4.62 12.40 13.11
CA LYS A 469 5.95 12.45 13.74
C LYS A 469 5.84 12.28 15.25
N VAL A 470 6.76 11.49 15.82
CA VAL A 470 6.91 11.34 17.27
C VAL A 470 8.39 11.44 17.62
N ALA A 471 8.74 12.33 18.54
CA ALA A 471 10.09 12.38 19.08
C ALA A 471 10.24 11.44 20.28
N CYS A 472 11.38 10.75 20.35
CA CYS A 472 11.68 9.82 21.41
C CYS A 472 13.07 10.08 21.99
N GLU A 473 13.18 9.91 23.31
CA GLU A 473 14.39 10.03 24.10
C GLU A 473 14.49 8.85 25.08
N PRO A 474 15.68 8.34 25.38
CA PRO A 474 15.83 7.34 26.44
C PRO A 474 15.58 7.97 27.80
N LEU A 475 14.94 7.27 28.71
CA LEU A 475 14.78 7.70 30.11
C LEU A 475 16.14 7.87 30.77
N ASN A 476 17.07 6.95 30.53
CA ASN A 476 18.45 7.00 30.98
C ASN A 476 19.36 7.42 29.82
N PRO A 477 20.04 8.57 29.88
CA PRO A 477 20.94 9.04 28.83
C PRO A 477 22.07 8.03 28.47
N SER A 478 22.49 7.18 29.41
CA SER A 478 23.49 6.13 29.16
C SER A 478 23.02 5.02 28.22
N GLU A 479 21.70 4.89 28.01
CA GLU A 479 21.09 3.89 27.09
C GLU A 479 20.92 4.42 25.66
N LEU A 480 21.35 5.65 25.38
CA LEU A 480 21.30 6.25 24.05
C LEU A 480 21.91 5.36 22.94
N PRO A 481 23.08 4.74 23.12
CA PRO A 481 23.63 3.85 22.08
C PRO A 481 22.75 2.64 21.78
N LYS A 482 22.10 2.07 22.81
CA LYS A 482 21.12 0.98 22.66
C LYS A 482 19.89 1.44 21.86
N MET A 483 19.36 2.62 22.21
CA MET A 483 18.21 3.19 21.48
C MET A 483 18.55 3.46 20.01
N LEU A 484 19.73 3.99 19.71
CA LEU A 484 20.17 4.22 18.33
C LEU A 484 20.29 2.92 17.53
N ALA A 485 20.85 1.87 18.12
CA ALA A 485 20.87 0.54 17.51
C ALA A 485 19.46 0.01 17.25
N ALA A 486 18.54 0.16 18.21
CA ALA A 486 17.16 -0.25 18.06
C ALA A 486 16.40 0.56 17.00
N LEU A 487 16.65 1.88 16.91
CA LEU A 487 16.10 2.73 15.85
C LEU A 487 16.59 2.29 14.46
N SER A 488 17.87 1.96 14.30
CA SER A 488 18.38 1.40 13.05
C SER A 488 17.71 0.06 12.68
N CYS A 489 17.35 -0.76 13.69
CA CYS A 489 16.58 -1.98 13.47
C CYS A 489 15.14 -1.68 12.99
N ILE A 490 14.50 -0.67 13.55
CA ILE A 490 13.15 -0.25 13.15
C ILE A 490 13.16 0.26 11.71
N ASP A 491 14.12 1.08 11.33
CA ASP A 491 14.23 1.60 9.97
C ASP A 491 14.31 0.46 8.93
N ARG A 492 15.02 -0.61 9.25
CA ARG A 492 15.09 -1.81 8.40
C ARG A 492 13.82 -2.65 8.41
N SER A 493 13.13 -2.72 9.56
CA SER A 493 11.97 -3.61 9.75
C SER A 493 10.68 -3.06 9.15
N TYR A 494 10.51 -1.74 9.09
CA TYR A 494 9.30 -1.07 8.64
C TYR A 494 9.55 -0.29 7.35
N PRO A 495 8.90 -0.67 6.23
CA PRO A 495 9.21 -0.10 4.92
C PRO A 495 8.98 1.41 4.82
N SER A 496 7.88 1.94 5.40
CA SER A 496 7.53 3.37 5.29
C SER A 496 8.03 4.25 6.42
N VAL A 497 8.61 3.67 7.50
CA VAL A 497 9.20 4.46 8.60
C VAL A 497 10.38 5.26 8.09
N ASN A 498 10.48 6.50 8.53
CA ASN A 498 11.65 7.33 8.33
C ASN A 498 12.12 7.85 9.69
N ILE A 499 13.38 7.66 9.98
CA ILE A 499 14.01 8.12 11.23
C ILE A 499 14.90 9.31 10.90
N LYS A 500 14.65 10.41 11.58
CA LYS A 500 15.40 11.65 11.41
C LYS A 500 15.94 12.11 12.77
N VAL A 501 17.12 12.72 12.75
CA VAL A 501 17.66 13.45 13.88
C VAL A 501 17.50 14.93 13.55
N GLU A 502 16.69 15.64 14.34
CA GLU A 502 16.53 17.08 14.18
C GLU A 502 17.78 17.82 14.68
N GLU A 503 17.97 19.06 14.27
CA GLU A 503 19.13 19.86 14.72
C GLU A 503 19.18 20.07 16.25
N SER A 504 18.02 19.97 16.91
CA SER A 504 17.90 19.96 18.38
C SER A 504 18.51 18.73 19.04
N GLY A 505 18.88 17.70 18.26
CA GLY A 505 19.36 16.40 18.77
C GLY A 505 18.23 15.43 19.10
N GLU A 506 16.97 15.79 18.91
CA GLU A 506 15.82 14.88 19.10
C GLU A 506 15.77 13.82 18.01
N HIS A 507 15.54 12.57 18.39
CA HIS A 507 15.30 11.46 17.46
C HIS A 507 13.81 11.39 17.13
N VAL A 508 13.47 11.62 15.88
CA VAL A 508 12.09 11.67 15.39
C VAL A 508 11.79 10.46 14.52
N ILE A 509 10.72 9.76 14.87
CA ILE A 509 10.16 8.65 14.09
C ILE A 509 8.96 9.20 13.31
N VAL A 510 8.95 9.00 11.99
CA VAL A 510 7.86 9.41 11.10
C VAL A 510 7.12 8.17 10.62
N GLY A 511 5.79 8.15 10.76
CA GLY A 511 4.95 7.01 10.39
C GLY A 511 3.63 7.44 9.75
N THR A 512 2.84 6.46 9.31
CA THR A 512 1.59 6.66 8.57
C THR A 512 0.40 7.04 9.44
N GLY A 513 0.38 6.64 10.72
CA GLY A 513 -0.74 6.89 11.63
C GLY A 513 -0.46 6.49 13.07
N GLU A 514 -1.44 6.72 13.95
CA GLU A 514 -1.32 6.51 15.40
C GLU A 514 -1.03 5.04 15.75
N LEU A 515 -1.82 4.09 15.22
CA LEU A 515 -1.64 2.67 15.49
C LEU A 515 -0.29 2.14 14.97
N TYR A 516 0.16 2.64 13.83
CA TYR A 516 1.46 2.27 13.27
C TYR A 516 2.61 2.69 14.19
N LEU A 517 2.59 3.95 14.64
CA LEU A 517 3.60 4.45 15.57
C LEU A 517 3.57 3.74 16.92
N ASP A 518 2.38 3.37 17.42
CA ASP A 518 2.28 2.58 18.66
C ASP A 518 2.94 1.20 18.52
N CYS A 519 2.76 0.53 17.39
CA CYS A 519 3.44 -0.73 17.08
C CYS A 519 4.97 -0.55 16.97
N VAL A 520 5.41 0.52 16.32
CA VAL A 520 6.84 0.86 16.20
C VAL A 520 7.47 1.14 17.57
N LEU A 521 6.79 1.92 18.41
CA LEU A 521 7.25 2.22 19.77
C LEU A 521 7.23 0.99 20.70
N HIS A 522 6.27 0.08 20.50
CA HIS A 522 6.25 -1.22 21.17
C HIS A 522 7.49 -2.04 20.80
N ASP A 523 7.82 -2.10 19.50
CA ASP A 523 9.00 -2.83 19.02
C ASP A 523 10.31 -2.21 19.53
N LEU A 524 10.38 -0.88 19.59
CA LEU A 524 11.52 -0.16 20.15
C LEU A 524 11.76 -0.52 21.62
N ARG A 525 10.68 -0.59 22.42
CA ARG A 525 10.75 -0.88 23.85
C ARG A 525 11.01 -2.35 24.16
N ARG A 526 10.40 -3.29 23.41
CA ARG A 526 10.28 -4.70 23.82
C ARG A 526 11.01 -5.68 22.90
N VAL A 527 11.20 -5.34 21.63
CA VAL A 527 11.74 -6.29 20.65
C VAL A 527 13.21 -6.00 20.34
N TYR A 528 13.55 -4.75 20.05
CA TYR A 528 14.88 -4.39 19.55
C TYR A 528 15.77 -3.77 20.61
N GLY A 529 15.22 -2.93 21.49
CA GLY A 529 16.05 -2.12 22.40
C GLY A 529 16.09 -2.61 23.83
N ASP A 530 14.98 -3.18 24.34
CA ASP A 530 14.75 -3.38 25.77
C ASP A 530 15.15 -2.13 26.58
N VAL A 531 14.65 -0.96 26.14
CA VAL A 531 14.96 0.37 26.64
C VAL A 531 13.67 1.09 26.98
N GLU A 532 13.64 1.71 28.16
CA GLU A 532 12.53 2.60 28.51
C GLU A 532 12.73 3.98 27.86
N ILE A 533 11.73 4.38 27.07
CA ILE A 533 11.76 5.63 26.31
C ILE A 533 10.67 6.60 26.76
N LYS A 534 11.03 7.86 26.82
CA LYS A 534 10.10 8.98 26.92
C LYS A 534 9.68 9.37 25.50
N VAL A 535 8.39 9.52 25.32
CA VAL A 535 7.78 9.85 24.02
C VAL A 535 7.15 11.23 24.15
N ALA A 536 7.47 12.13 23.22
CA ALA A 536 6.84 13.44 23.16
C ALA A 536 5.45 13.33 22.50
N ASP A 537 4.64 14.39 22.65
CA ASP A 537 3.36 14.47 21.98
C ASP A 537 3.52 14.37 20.45
N PRO A 538 2.64 13.60 19.78
CA PRO A 538 2.72 13.44 18.35
C PRO A 538 2.48 14.78 17.63
N VAL A 539 3.23 15.00 16.56
CA VAL A 539 3.11 16.15 15.65
C VAL A 539 2.97 15.66 14.22
N VAL A 540 2.61 16.56 13.33
CA VAL A 540 2.51 16.26 11.89
C VAL A 540 3.63 16.93 11.10
N SER A 541 3.92 16.36 9.95
CA SER A 541 4.77 17.00 8.95
C SER A 541 3.97 18.14 8.32
N PHE A 542 4.52 19.35 8.33
CA PHE A 542 3.98 20.46 7.56
C PHE A 542 4.75 20.59 6.25
N GLN A 543 4.18 21.32 5.29
CA GLN A 543 4.85 21.72 4.06
C GLN A 543 4.71 23.23 3.86
N GLU A 544 5.55 23.80 3.01
CA GLU A 544 5.59 25.25 2.74
C GLU A 544 5.19 25.53 1.30
N THR A 545 4.34 26.52 1.06
CA THR A 545 3.88 26.90 -0.27
C THR A 545 3.77 28.40 -0.44
N VAL A 546 3.62 28.87 -1.68
CA VAL A 546 3.33 30.27 -2.02
C VAL A 546 1.96 30.36 -2.69
N LEU A 547 1.21 31.43 -2.40
CA LEU A 547 -0.10 31.67 -3.01
C LEU A 547 -0.05 32.59 -4.22
N GLU A 548 0.90 33.51 -4.23
CA GLU A 548 1.01 34.53 -5.26
C GLU A 548 2.43 34.60 -5.83
N GLN A 549 2.57 35.25 -6.98
CA GLN A 549 3.87 35.52 -7.53
C GLN A 549 4.62 36.49 -6.61
N SER A 550 5.95 36.37 -6.53
CA SER A 550 6.81 37.27 -5.79
C SER A 550 6.52 38.74 -6.17
N SER A 551 6.30 39.56 -5.16
CA SER A 551 5.95 40.97 -5.32
C SER A 551 7.03 41.81 -6.03
N GLN A 552 8.25 41.33 -6.03
CA GLN A 552 9.40 41.96 -6.67
C GLN A 552 10.39 40.93 -7.20
N LYS A 553 11.27 41.35 -8.13
CA LYS A 553 12.43 40.58 -8.57
C LYS A 553 13.43 40.49 -7.42
N CYS A 554 13.62 39.29 -6.87
CA CYS A 554 14.54 39.07 -5.76
C CYS A 554 15.94 38.81 -6.29
N THR A 555 16.93 39.53 -5.75
CA THR A 555 18.33 39.42 -6.12
C THR A 555 19.14 38.90 -4.94
N ALA A 556 20.15 38.09 -5.22
CA ALA A 556 21.13 37.67 -4.24
C ALA A 556 22.53 37.70 -4.85
N THR A 557 23.46 38.32 -4.13
CA THR A 557 24.87 38.43 -4.53
C THR A 557 25.69 37.37 -3.86
N SER A 558 26.62 36.72 -4.56
CA SER A 558 27.51 35.72 -4.01
C SER A 558 28.39 36.29 -2.88
N PRO A 559 28.88 35.51 -1.93
CA PRO A 559 29.70 35.96 -0.81
C PRO A 559 30.98 36.70 -1.26
N ASN A 560 31.50 36.37 -2.44
CA ASN A 560 32.64 37.10 -3.03
C ASN A 560 32.26 38.38 -3.80
N GLY A 561 30.98 38.71 -3.90
CA GLY A 561 30.50 39.90 -4.59
C GLY A 561 30.59 39.89 -6.13
N MET A 562 31.01 38.78 -6.75
CA MET A 562 31.30 38.68 -8.17
C MET A 562 30.22 38.06 -9.02
N SER A 563 29.20 37.48 -8.40
CA SER A 563 28.08 36.88 -9.12
C SER A 563 26.77 37.33 -8.50
N VAL A 564 25.78 37.59 -9.37
CA VAL A 564 24.43 38.05 -8.96
C VAL A 564 23.38 37.13 -9.61
N LEU A 565 22.47 36.61 -8.82
CA LEU A 565 21.34 35.83 -9.27
C LEU A 565 20.03 36.57 -9.00
N SER A 566 19.08 36.48 -9.93
CA SER A 566 17.75 37.03 -9.74
C SER A 566 16.68 36.03 -10.05
N MET A 567 15.76 35.81 -9.11
CA MET A 567 14.69 34.81 -9.21
C MET A 567 13.34 35.39 -8.76
N ILE A 568 12.28 34.72 -9.17
CA ILE A 568 10.91 34.92 -8.67
C ILE A 568 10.28 33.54 -8.37
N ALA A 569 9.39 33.53 -7.41
CA ALA A 569 8.56 32.38 -7.08
C ALA A 569 7.13 32.61 -7.55
N GLU A 570 6.49 31.58 -8.05
CA GLU A 570 5.08 31.57 -8.47
C GLU A 570 4.41 30.28 -7.96
N PRO A 571 3.08 30.28 -7.72
CA PRO A 571 2.36 29.05 -7.44
C PRO A 571 2.39 28.12 -8.66
N LEU A 572 2.59 26.82 -8.41
CA LEU A 572 2.51 25.78 -9.43
C LEU A 572 1.09 25.21 -9.50
N GLU A 573 0.61 24.94 -10.69
CA GLU A 573 -0.69 24.35 -10.92
C GLU A 573 -0.81 22.96 -10.25
N LEU A 574 -1.89 22.74 -9.50
CA LEU A 574 -2.11 21.49 -8.76
C LEU A 574 -2.12 20.24 -9.65
N ALA A 575 -2.60 20.37 -10.90
CA ALA A 575 -2.60 19.27 -11.86
C ALA A 575 -1.18 18.83 -12.25
N VAL A 576 -0.28 19.81 -12.48
CA VAL A 576 1.14 19.54 -12.78
C VAL A 576 1.83 18.90 -11.57
N ALA A 577 1.61 19.45 -10.37
CA ALA A 577 2.17 18.94 -9.13
C ALA A 577 1.77 17.46 -8.87
N LYS A 578 0.49 17.12 -9.08
CA LYS A 578 -0.01 15.74 -8.97
C LYS A 578 0.61 14.79 -9.98
N ASP A 579 0.80 15.21 -11.23
CA ASP A 579 1.43 14.39 -12.26
C ASP A 579 2.93 14.15 -11.99
N ILE A 580 3.61 15.12 -11.38
CA ILE A 580 5.01 14.96 -10.92
C ILE A 580 5.06 13.95 -9.77
N GLU A 581 4.21 14.09 -8.76
CA GLU A 581 4.15 13.17 -7.62
C GLU A 581 3.75 11.75 -8.02
N ALA A 582 2.83 11.61 -8.97
CA ALA A 582 2.47 10.32 -9.54
C ALA A 582 3.61 9.70 -10.39
N GLY A 583 4.66 10.49 -10.72
CA GLY A 583 5.78 10.07 -11.55
C GLY A 583 5.43 9.86 -13.02
N VAL A 584 4.30 10.41 -13.43
CA VAL A 584 3.88 10.51 -14.84
C VAL A 584 4.76 11.51 -15.58
N LEU A 585 5.07 12.65 -14.91
CA LEU A 585 6.06 13.62 -15.33
C LEU A 585 7.39 13.34 -14.60
N SER A 586 8.45 13.02 -15.35
CA SER A 586 9.80 12.85 -14.80
C SER A 586 10.84 13.39 -15.77
N PHE A 587 11.66 14.30 -15.29
CA PHE A 587 12.77 14.89 -16.07
C PHE A 587 14.03 14.03 -16.07
N THR A 588 14.20 13.20 -15.05
CA THR A 588 15.36 12.29 -14.94
C THR A 588 15.28 11.15 -15.95
N LYS A 589 14.07 10.69 -16.29
CA LYS A 589 13.84 9.53 -17.18
C LYS A 589 13.67 9.93 -18.64
N ASP A 590 12.76 10.86 -18.96
CA ASP A 590 12.47 11.30 -20.30
C ASP A 590 12.18 12.81 -20.35
N LYS A 591 13.22 13.58 -20.57
CA LYS A 591 13.15 15.03 -20.67
C LYS A 591 12.31 15.54 -21.84
N ARG A 592 12.32 14.82 -22.97
CA ARG A 592 11.57 15.21 -24.17
C ARG A 592 10.08 14.89 -24.03
N GLY A 593 9.76 13.72 -23.44
CA GLY A 593 8.39 13.32 -23.15
C GLY A 593 7.74 14.23 -22.11
N ALA A 594 8.45 14.54 -21.04
CA ALA A 594 7.97 15.46 -20.01
C ALA A 594 7.66 16.85 -20.56
N SER A 595 8.55 17.43 -21.39
CA SER A 595 8.30 18.73 -22.03
C SER A 595 7.09 18.71 -22.99
N LYS A 596 6.89 17.62 -23.74
CA LYS A 596 5.72 17.46 -24.60
C LYS A 596 4.43 17.32 -23.78
N MET A 597 4.49 16.63 -22.66
CA MET A 597 3.33 16.42 -21.79
C MET A 597 2.92 17.71 -21.09
N LEU A 598 3.88 18.51 -20.60
CA LEU A 598 3.63 19.85 -20.07
C LEU A 598 2.93 20.75 -21.08
N HIS A 599 3.33 20.67 -22.36
CA HIS A 599 2.68 21.46 -23.43
C HIS A 599 1.28 20.90 -23.75
N ASN A 600 1.14 19.59 -23.99
CA ASN A 600 -0.09 19.00 -24.53
C ASN A 600 -1.21 18.84 -23.48
N LYS A 601 -0.85 18.53 -22.22
CA LYS A 601 -1.82 18.24 -21.15
C LYS A 601 -2.07 19.43 -20.23
N HIS A 602 -1.05 20.28 -20.03
CA HIS A 602 -1.10 21.38 -19.08
C HIS A 602 -1.01 22.76 -19.72
N ASP A 603 -1.09 22.86 -21.06
CA ASP A 603 -1.11 24.10 -21.83
C ASP A 603 0.08 25.06 -21.58
N TRP A 604 1.24 24.49 -21.15
CA TRP A 604 2.44 25.29 -20.99
C TRP A 604 3.00 25.70 -22.34
N ASP A 605 3.57 26.92 -22.42
CA ASP A 605 4.32 27.32 -23.58
C ASP A 605 5.47 26.36 -23.87
N LEU A 606 5.63 25.95 -25.13
CA LEU A 606 6.62 24.96 -25.54
C LEU A 606 8.06 25.38 -25.22
N LEU A 607 8.36 26.67 -25.24
CA LEU A 607 9.67 27.19 -24.90
C LEU A 607 9.92 27.09 -23.39
N SER A 608 8.94 27.46 -22.58
CA SER A 608 8.99 27.32 -21.11
C SER A 608 9.11 25.84 -20.71
N ALA A 609 8.32 24.95 -21.32
CA ALA A 609 8.38 23.51 -21.03
C ALA A 609 9.75 22.87 -21.35
N ARG A 610 10.47 23.37 -22.37
CA ARG A 610 11.83 22.92 -22.71
C ARG A 610 12.92 23.49 -21.82
N ARG A 611 12.66 24.63 -21.17
CA ARG A 611 13.60 25.34 -20.30
C ARG A 611 13.51 24.93 -18.84
N VAL A 612 12.67 23.96 -18.48
CA VAL A 612 12.66 23.33 -17.16
C VAL A 612 13.99 22.61 -16.93
N TRP A 613 14.61 22.86 -15.80
CA TRP A 613 15.89 22.28 -15.45
C TRP A 613 15.76 21.10 -14.48
N ALA A 614 14.90 21.21 -13.49
CA ALA A 614 14.71 20.18 -12.48
C ALA A 614 13.33 20.29 -11.81
N PHE A 615 12.87 19.17 -11.28
CA PHE A 615 11.82 19.10 -10.28
C PHE A 615 12.46 18.92 -8.90
N GLY A 616 11.80 19.35 -7.82
CA GLY A 616 12.38 19.27 -6.47
C GLY A 616 11.35 19.26 -5.34
N PRO A 617 11.73 18.80 -4.14
CA PRO A 617 13.00 18.21 -3.79
C PRO A 617 13.16 16.82 -4.40
N GLU A 618 14.38 16.50 -4.84
CA GLU A 618 14.70 15.16 -5.34
C GLU A 618 14.82 14.19 -4.17
N SER A 619 14.06 13.10 -4.23
CA SER A 619 14.13 11.97 -3.33
C SER A 619 14.42 10.70 -4.15
N HIS A 620 14.95 9.66 -3.51
CA HIS A 620 15.33 8.41 -4.19
C HIS A 620 14.21 7.76 -4.99
N ALA A 621 12.96 7.93 -4.55
CA ALA A 621 11.79 7.31 -5.18
C ALA A 621 10.99 8.25 -6.09
N THR A 622 11.00 9.57 -5.81
CA THR A 622 10.11 10.55 -6.45
C THR A 622 10.79 11.88 -6.65
N GLU A 623 10.44 12.56 -7.74
CA GLU A 623 10.72 13.99 -7.90
C GLU A 623 9.63 14.77 -7.18
N GLY A 624 10.00 15.81 -6.45
CA GLY A 624 9.06 16.63 -5.67
C GLY A 624 8.25 17.60 -6.53
N PRO A 625 7.11 18.09 -6.03
CA PRO A 625 6.13 18.87 -6.78
C PRO A 625 6.49 20.35 -6.92
N ASN A 626 7.76 20.67 -7.11
CA ASN A 626 8.22 22.03 -7.40
C ASN A 626 9.04 22.04 -8.69
N VAL A 627 9.05 23.16 -9.38
CA VAL A 627 9.68 23.30 -10.70
C VAL A 627 10.72 24.41 -10.68
N PHE A 628 11.89 24.13 -11.22
CA PHE A 628 12.94 25.13 -11.48
C PHE A 628 13.07 25.38 -12.98
N LEU A 629 12.84 26.64 -13.39
CA LEU A 629 12.75 27.06 -14.77
C LEU A 629 13.83 28.11 -15.09
N ASP A 630 14.54 27.95 -16.22
CA ASP A 630 15.42 28.96 -16.81
C ASP A 630 14.60 29.92 -17.70
N ASP A 631 14.38 31.11 -17.22
CA ASP A 631 13.69 32.18 -17.96
C ASP A 631 14.61 33.37 -18.26
N THR A 632 15.91 33.11 -18.37
CA THR A 632 16.91 34.15 -18.69
C THR A 632 16.79 34.56 -20.15
N LEU A 633 16.99 35.87 -20.37
CA LEU A 633 17.05 36.44 -21.73
C LEU A 633 18.44 36.16 -22.31
N PRO A 634 18.52 35.71 -23.58
CA PRO A 634 19.80 35.44 -24.24
C PRO A 634 20.73 36.61 -24.36
N ASP A 635 20.16 37.82 -24.45
CA ASP A 635 20.91 39.06 -24.63
C ASP A 635 21.49 39.63 -23.31
N GLU A 636 20.91 39.21 -22.17
CA GLU A 636 21.30 39.71 -20.85
C GLU A 636 22.21 38.74 -20.08
N THR A 637 22.25 37.50 -20.49
CA THR A 637 22.95 36.46 -19.71
C THR A 637 23.89 35.66 -20.61
N ASN A 638 25.14 35.46 -20.15
CA ASN A 638 26.12 34.65 -20.87
C ASN A 638 25.76 33.13 -20.78
N ARG A 639 25.10 32.61 -21.81
CA ARG A 639 24.61 31.22 -21.91
C ARG A 639 25.66 30.13 -21.61
N PRO A 640 26.88 30.18 -22.20
CA PRO A 640 27.91 29.18 -21.89
C PRO A 640 28.32 29.15 -20.41
N ARG A 641 28.39 30.32 -19.77
CA ARG A 641 28.72 30.41 -18.33
C ARG A 641 27.57 29.86 -17.48
N LEU A 642 26.33 30.21 -17.83
CA LEU A 642 25.14 29.74 -17.15
C LEU A 642 25.03 28.20 -17.21
N LEU A 643 25.24 27.60 -18.38
CA LEU A 643 25.21 26.15 -18.53
C LEU A 643 26.32 25.43 -17.74
N SER A 644 27.51 26.06 -17.61
CA SER A 644 28.57 25.48 -16.77
C SER A 644 28.29 25.48 -15.27
N THR A 645 27.35 26.30 -14.81
CA THR A 645 26.95 26.41 -13.39
C THR A 645 25.57 25.81 -13.11
N LYS A 646 24.93 25.21 -14.14
CA LYS A 646 23.58 24.68 -14.06
C LYS A 646 23.40 23.70 -12.89
N ASP A 647 24.28 22.72 -12.74
CA ASP A 647 24.16 21.69 -11.71
C ASP A 647 24.29 22.27 -10.30
N MET A 648 25.11 23.34 -10.13
CA MET A 648 25.23 24.05 -8.85
C MET A 648 23.96 24.84 -8.52
N LEU A 649 23.31 25.45 -9.52
CA LEU A 649 22.04 26.17 -9.36
C LEU A 649 20.90 25.20 -9.03
N VAL A 650 20.87 24.06 -9.72
CA VAL A 650 19.91 22.97 -9.43
C VAL A 650 20.12 22.44 -8.00
N SER A 651 21.37 22.21 -7.58
CA SER A 651 21.66 21.76 -6.20
C SER A 651 21.20 22.78 -5.16
N GLY A 652 21.39 24.10 -5.43
CA GLY A 652 20.88 25.17 -4.56
C GLY A 652 19.36 25.20 -4.46
N PHE A 653 18.67 24.98 -5.58
CA PHE A 653 17.21 24.84 -5.63
C PHE A 653 16.73 23.58 -4.87
N GLN A 654 17.37 22.44 -5.10
CA GLN A 654 17.02 21.18 -4.41
C GLN A 654 17.16 21.32 -2.89
N TRP A 655 18.24 21.98 -2.45
CA TRP A 655 18.43 22.24 -1.02
C TRP A 655 17.34 23.18 -0.47
N ALA A 656 17.04 24.27 -1.18
CA ALA A 656 15.97 25.18 -0.77
C ALA A 656 14.58 24.51 -0.75
N ALA A 657 14.29 23.65 -1.73
CA ALA A 657 13.02 22.93 -1.81
C ALA A 657 12.86 21.87 -0.70
N ARG A 658 13.96 21.30 -0.22
CA ARG A 658 13.97 20.35 0.90
C ARG A 658 13.78 21.01 2.25
N GLU A 659 14.36 22.19 2.43
CA GLU A 659 14.33 22.96 3.66
C GLU A 659 13.83 24.38 3.35
N GLY A 660 12.54 24.62 3.51
CA GLY A 660 11.94 25.93 3.26
C GLY A 660 12.30 27.01 4.29
N PRO A 661 12.07 28.29 4.02
CA PRO A 661 12.46 29.40 4.90
C PRO A 661 11.57 29.63 6.11
N LEU A 662 10.31 29.09 6.13
CA LEU A 662 9.38 29.29 7.23
C LEU A 662 9.71 28.40 8.44
N ILE A 663 9.71 27.09 8.24
CA ILE A 663 9.83 26.09 9.29
C ILE A 663 10.84 24.97 8.97
N GLU A 664 11.64 25.15 7.93
CA GLU A 664 12.57 24.14 7.39
C GLU A 664 11.87 22.81 7.10
N GLN A 665 10.77 22.90 6.38
CA GLN A 665 10.05 21.76 5.82
C GLN A 665 10.07 21.84 4.31
N GLU A 666 9.67 20.74 3.66
CA GLU A 666 9.67 20.66 2.20
C GLU A 666 8.72 21.69 1.58
N MET A 667 9.18 22.34 0.53
CA MET A 667 8.34 23.20 -0.31
C MET A 667 7.44 22.35 -1.19
N ARG A 668 6.26 22.87 -1.49
CA ARG A 668 5.26 22.24 -2.33
C ARG A 668 4.56 23.23 -3.23
N ASN A 669 4.19 22.78 -4.44
CA ASN A 669 3.41 23.54 -5.40
C ASN A 669 4.04 24.92 -5.74
N THR A 670 5.37 24.96 -5.83
CA THR A 670 6.10 26.20 -6.09
C THR A 670 6.90 26.10 -7.39
N LYS A 671 6.79 27.10 -8.23
CA LYS A 671 7.57 27.27 -9.47
C LYS A 671 8.55 28.40 -9.27
N ILE A 672 9.84 28.11 -9.41
CA ILE A 672 10.93 29.09 -9.30
C ILE A 672 11.44 29.40 -10.70
N ARG A 673 11.46 30.68 -11.07
CA ARG A 673 11.97 31.16 -12.37
C ARG A 673 13.26 31.94 -12.16
N LEU A 674 14.33 31.50 -12.82
CA LEU A 674 15.60 32.23 -12.90
C LEU A 674 15.46 33.29 -14.00
N LEU A 675 15.44 34.55 -13.62
CA LEU A 675 15.27 35.68 -14.56
C LEU A 675 16.59 36.24 -15.07
N HIS A 676 17.62 36.32 -14.21
CA HIS A 676 18.93 36.88 -14.55
C HIS A 676 20.03 36.20 -13.76
N ALA A 677 21.17 36.00 -14.42
CA ALA A 677 22.38 35.46 -13.79
C ALA A 677 23.62 36.16 -14.36
N ASP A 678 24.23 37.05 -13.57
CA ASP A 678 25.54 37.59 -13.86
C ASP A 678 26.58 36.77 -13.11
N LEU A 679 27.45 36.07 -13.83
CA LEU A 679 28.37 35.08 -13.29
C LEU A 679 29.82 35.50 -13.52
N ALA A 680 30.65 35.37 -12.52
CA ALA A 680 32.07 35.65 -12.58
C ALA A 680 32.77 34.99 -13.76
N GLU A 681 33.74 35.66 -14.39
CA GLU A 681 34.46 35.09 -15.54
C GLU A 681 35.29 33.90 -15.18
N ASN A 682 36.05 34.01 -14.09
CA ASN A 682 36.92 32.92 -13.65
C ASN A 682 36.16 31.78 -12.97
N PRO A 683 36.37 30.51 -13.36
CA PRO A 683 35.72 29.35 -12.76
C PRO A 683 35.92 29.24 -11.22
N ILE A 684 37.10 29.69 -10.72
CA ILE A 684 37.41 29.67 -9.27
C ILE A 684 36.40 30.53 -8.47
N HIS A 685 36.00 31.69 -9.01
CA HIS A 685 35.08 32.59 -8.36
C HIS A 685 33.59 32.23 -8.46
N ARG A 686 33.25 31.22 -9.31
CA ARG A 686 31.93 30.63 -9.46
C ARG A 686 31.85 29.15 -9.03
N SER A 687 32.64 28.80 -8.03
CA SER A 687 32.62 27.43 -7.44
C SER A 687 31.31 27.12 -6.73
N GLY A 688 31.05 25.83 -6.47
CA GLY A 688 29.86 25.37 -5.77
C GLY A 688 29.64 26.06 -4.42
N GLY A 689 30.72 26.31 -3.66
CA GLY A 689 30.67 27.02 -2.38
C GLY A 689 30.21 28.48 -2.50
N GLN A 690 30.23 29.10 -3.69
CA GLN A 690 29.71 30.43 -3.94
C GLN A 690 28.29 30.41 -4.50
N ILE A 691 28.02 29.55 -5.50
CA ILE A 691 26.77 29.56 -6.26
C ILE A 691 25.63 28.85 -5.50
N VAL A 692 25.88 27.70 -4.87
CA VAL A 692 24.83 26.92 -4.17
C VAL A 692 24.18 27.71 -3.03
N PRO A 693 24.93 28.33 -2.08
CA PRO A 693 24.33 29.16 -1.03
C PRO A 693 23.61 30.41 -1.56
N THR A 694 24.16 31.02 -2.64
CA THR A 694 23.53 32.19 -3.26
C THR A 694 22.21 31.82 -3.93
N ALA A 695 22.14 30.69 -4.63
CA ALA A 695 20.90 30.20 -5.22
C ALA A 695 19.85 29.88 -4.12
N ARG A 696 20.23 29.20 -3.04
CA ARG A 696 19.34 28.94 -1.89
C ARG A 696 18.80 30.24 -1.30
N ARG A 697 19.66 31.21 -1.07
CA ARG A 697 19.29 32.54 -0.53
C ARG A 697 18.32 33.25 -1.47
N CYS A 698 18.58 33.24 -2.78
CA CYS A 698 17.72 33.86 -3.78
C CYS A 698 16.34 33.19 -3.85
N VAL A 699 16.26 31.84 -3.77
CA VAL A 699 14.99 31.10 -3.69
C VAL A 699 14.23 31.48 -2.42
N TYR A 700 14.89 31.61 -1.28
CA TYR A 700 14.27 32.00 -0.02
C TYR A 700 13.67 33.40 -0.06
N SER A 701 14.41 34.37 -0.62
CA SER A 701 13.89 35.74 -0.77
C SER A 701 12.67 35.76 -1.72
N ALA A 702 12.73 35.07 -2.85
CA ALA A 702 11.62 34.94 -3.79
C ALA A 702 10.39 34.30 -3.15
N PHE A 703 10.58 33.23 -2.41
CA PHE A 703 9.51 32.52 -1.70
C PHE A 703 8.83 33.40 -0.64
N LEU A 704 9.59 34.06 0.19
CA LEU A 704 9.06 34.91 1.27
C LEU A 704 8.30 36.17 0.76
N THR A 705 8.57 36.61 -0.47
CA THR A 705 7.86 37.73 -1.10
C THR A 705 6.62 37.31 -1.89
N GLY A 706 6.34 36.00 -2.00
CA GLY A 706 5.21 35.40 -2.73
C GLY A 706 4.02 34.99 -1.88
N CYS A 707 3.72 35.71 -0.78
CA CYS A 707 2.66 35.35 0.17
C CYS A 707 2.78 33.88 0.66
N PRO A 708 3.83 33.57 1.42
CA PRO A 708 4.09 32.19 1.85
C PRO A 708 3.02 31.69 2.83
N ARG A 709 2.71 30.40 2.74
CA ARG A 709 1.74 29.68 3.59
C ARG A 709 2.29 28.34 4.05
N ILE A 710 1.70 27.85 5.14
CA ILE A 710 1.94 26.50 5.67
C ILE A 710 0.81 25.58 5.20
N MET A 711 1.15 24.38 4.77
CA MET A 711 0.20 23.33 4.47
C MET A 711 0.25 22.24 5.54
N GLU A 712 -0.92 21.75 5.92
CA GLU A 712 -1.09 20.61 6.82
C GLU A 712 -1.64 19.39 6.08
N PRO A 713 -1.27 18.16 6.50
CA PRO A 713 -1.85 16.96 5.92
C PRO A 713 -3.29 16.79 6.42
N VAL A 714 -4.17 16.39 5.50
CA VAL A 714 -5.58 16.10 5.78
C VAL A 714 -5.82 14.61 5.64
N MET A 715 -6.46 14.03 6.63
CA MET A 715 -6.86 12.63 6.67
C MET A 715 -8.31 12.48 6.22
N LEU A 716 -8.57 11.54 5.33
CA LEU A 716 -9.91 11.05 5.05
C LEU A 716 -10.27 10.00 6.11
N ALA A 717 -11.28 10.28 6.90
CA ALA A 717 -11.87 9.34 7.84
C ALA A 717 -13.13 8.73 7.22
N GLU A 718 -13.12 7.42 6.99
CA GLU A 718 -14.30 6.65 6.62
C GLU A 718 -14.85 5.96 7.87
N VAL A 719 -16.06 6.30 8.25
CA VAL A 719 -16.72 5.79 9.45
C VAL A 719 -17.93 4.96 9.06
N LEU A 720 -17.90 3.68 9.42
CA LEU A 720 -19.03 2.75 9.31
C LEU A 720 -19.78 2.74 10.62
N CYS A 721 -21.05 3.12 10.60
CA CYS A 721 -21.87 3.23 11.81
C CYS A 721 -23.36 2.97 11.53
N PRO A 722 -24.18 2.61 12.55
CA PRO A 722 -25.63 2.66 12.46
C PRO A 722 -26.17 4.08 12.28
N ALA A 723 -27.40 4.20 11.76
CA ALA A 723 -28.05 5.50 11.52
C ALA A 723 -28.10 6.41 12.75
N ASP A 724 -28.33 5.84 13.92
CA ASP A 724 -28.45 6.57 15.19
C ASP A 724 -27.15 7.24 15.63
N CYS A 725 -26.01 6.76 15.12
CA CYS A 725 -24.69 7.26 15.48
C CYS A 725 -24.18 8.38 14.54
N VAL A 726 -24.83 8.63 13.41
CA VAL A 726 -24.37 9.59 12.38
C VAL A 726 -24.21 11.00 12.98
N GLN A 727 -25.19 11.47 13.76
CA GLN A 727 -25.14 12.80 14.40
C GLN A 727 -23.95 12.94 15.37
N ALA A 728 -23.59 11.89 16.08
CA ALA A 728 -22.43 11.90 16.97
C ALA A 728 -21.12 12.12 16.19
N ILE A 729 -21.02 11.52 15.01
CA ILE A 729 -19.84 11.67 14.13
C ILE A 729 -19.70 13.12 13.63
N TYR A 730 -20.82 13.75 13.20
CA TYR A 730 -20.82 15.17 12.82
C TYR A 730 -20.30 16.06 13.95
N ASN A 731 -20.77 15.82 15.18
CA ASN A 731 -20.35 16.60 16.35
C ASN A 731 -18.87 16.41 16.69
N VAL A 732 -18.36 15.18 16.61
CA VAL A 732 -16.95 14.89 16.89
C VAL A 732 -16.05 15.48 15.79
N ALA A 733 -16.42 15.34 14.50
CA ALA A 733 -15.67 15.91 13.39
C ALA A 733 -15.60 17.46 13.49
N ALA A 734 -16.71 18.11 13.76
CA ALA A 734 -16.78 19.56 13.90
C ALA A 734 -15.88 20.10 15.03
N ARG A 735 -15.80 19.40 16.17
CA ARG A 735 -14.91 19.78 17.29
C ARG A 735 -13.44 19.72 16.91
N ARG A 736 -13.07 18.88 15.92
CA ARG A 736 -11.71 18.64 15.48
C ARG A 736 -11.37 19.32 14.15
N ARG A 737 -11.98 20.46 13.86
CA ARG A 737 -11.80 21.25 12.61
C ARG A 737 -12.10 20.44 11.34
N GLY A 738 -12.74 19.28 11.48
CA GLY A 738 -13.11 18.42 10.36
C GLY A 738 -14.47 18.79 9.78
N HIS A 739 -14.73 18.33 8.56
CA HIS A 739 -16.04 18.45 7.93
C HIS A 739 -16.42 17.13 7.27
N VAL A 740 -17.72 16.83 7.29
CA VAL A 740 -18.26 15.64 6.64
C VAL A 740 -18.50 15.96 5.16
N ALA A 741 -17.91 15.16 4.30
CA ALA A 741 -18.02 15.29 2.84
C ALA A 741 -19.26 14.56 2.30
N SER A 742 -19.54 13.35 2.83
CA SER A 742 -20.67 12.55 2.43
C SER A 742 -21.14 11.62 3.55
N ASP A 743 -22.42 11.34 3.58
CA ASP A 743 -23.04 10.30 4.38
C ASP A 743 -24.01 9.50 3.50
N GLN A 744 -23.76 8.23 3.35
CA GLN A 744 -24.52 7.38 2.46
C GLN A 744 -24.90 6.07 3.16
N PRO A 745 -26.16 5.60 3.03
CA PRO A 745 -26.55 4.30 3.52
C PRO A 745 -25.85 3.19 2.69
N ARG A 746 -25.41 2.13 3.36
CA ARG A 746 -24.91 0.91 2.69
C ARG A 746 -26.10 0.04 2.30
N PRO A 747 -26.34 -0.17 1.00
CA PRO A 747 -27.46 -1.00 0.55
C PRO A 747 -27.41 -2.42 1.15
N GLY A 748 -28.54 -2.93 1.63
CA GLY A 748 -28.67 -4.25 2.24
C GLY A 748 -28.05 -4.38 3.64
N THR A 749 -27.73 -3.25 4.30
CA THR A 749 -27.26 -3.25 5.69
C THR A 749 -27.88 -2.09 6.46
N PRO A 750 -28.00 -2.15 7.80
CA PRO A 750 -28.44 -1.02 8.61
C PRO A 750 -27.33 0.03 8.83
N LEU A 751 -26.24 -0.03 8.07
CA LEU A 751 -25.05 0.78 8.25
C LEU A 751 -25.03 1.97 7.29
N PHE A 752 -24.46 3.08 7.79
CA PHE A 752 -24.09 4.26 7.03
C PHE A 752 -22.57 4.35 6.89
N VAL A 753 -22.12 4.86 5.77
CA VAL A 753 -20.72 5.24 5.53
C VAL A 753 -20.66 6.76 5.57
N VAL A 754 -19.98 7.28 6.57
CA VAL A 754 -19.72 8.71 6.71
C VAL A 754 -18.28 8.99 6.34
N GLN A 755 -18.05 9.85 5.35
CA GLN A 755 -16.73 10.30 4.94
C GLN A 755 -16.50 11.71 5.46
N ALA A 756 -15.45 11.88 6.26
CA ALA A 756 -15.09 13.16 6.84
C ALA A 756 -13.61 13.48 6.57
N TYR A 757 -13.32 14.73 6.28
CA TYR A 757 -11.94 15.23 6.19
C TYR A 757 -11.55 15.87 7.52
N ILE A 758 -10.40 15.46 8.06
CA ILE A 758 -9.89 15.92 9.35
C ILE A 758 -8.42 16.26 9.22
N PRO A 759 -7.96 17.43 9.68
CA PRO A 759 -6.52 17.72 9.76
C PRO A 759 -5.79 16.65 10.58
N ALA A 760 -4.64 16.17 10.08
CA ALA A 760 -3.94 15.06 10.74
C ALA A 760 -3.51 15.40 12.18
N ILE A 761 -3.25 16.66 12.48
CA ILE A 761 -2.91 17.11 13.85
C ILE A 761 -4.08 16.90 14.83
N GLU A 762 -5.33 16.97 14.34
CA GLU A 762 -6.54 16.76 15.14
C GLU A 762 -7.05 15.30 15.07
N SER A 763 -6.37 14.45 14.28
CA SER A 763 -6.78 13.05 14.12
C SER A 763 -6.40 12.16 15.31
N PHE A 764 -5.47 12.60 16.17
CA PHE A 764 -5.04 11.84 17.35
C PHE A 764 -6.20 11.66 18.33
N GLY A 765 -6.46 10.43 18.72
CA GLY A 765 -7.58 10.07 19.59
C GLY A 765 -8.97 10.21 18.96
N PHE A 766 -9.10 10.53 17.67
CA PHE A 766 -10.37 10.66 16.96
C PHE A 766 -11.16 9.34 16.98
N GLU A 767 -10.50 8.23 16.74
CA GLU A 767 -11.12 6.91 16.80
C GLU A 767 -11.67 6.60 18.19
N THR A 768 -10.94 6.95 19.25
CA THR A 768 -11.35 6.77 20.64
C THR A 768 -12.56 7.61 20.97
N ASP A 769 -12.57 8.87 20.53
CA ASP A 769 -13.72 9.77 20.76
C ASP A 769 -14.98 9.26 20.04
N ILE A 770 -14.86 8.82 18.79
CA ILE A 770 -16.00 8.26 18.06
C ILE A 770 -16.52 7.01 18.78
N ARG A 771 -15.65 6.09 19.15
CA ARG A 771 -16.05 4.86 19.88
C ARG A 771 -16.77 5.19 21.18
N THR A 772 -16.27 6.18 21.92
CA THR A 772 -16.90 6.63 23.17
C THR A 772 -18.31 7.20 22.92
N HIS A 773 -18.48 8.04 21.91
CA HIS A 773 -19.76 8.69 21.62
C HIS A 773 -20.76 7.77 20.90
N THR A 774 -20.29 6.67 20.31
CA THR A 774 -21.13 5.68 19.61
C THR A 774 -21.25 4.36 20.37
N SER A 775 -20.80 4.29 21.63
CA SER A 775 -20.80 3.06 22.46
C SER A 775 -20.12 1.86 21.76
N GLY A 776 -19.07 2.12 20.99
CA GLY A 776 -18.29 1.12 20.27
C GLY A 776 -18.93 0.58 18.98
N GLN A 777 -20.06 1.15 18.54
CA GLN A 777 -20.77 0.65 17.35
C GLN A 777 -20.19 1.15 16.02
N ALA A 778 -19.37 2.20 16.05
CA ALA A 778 -18.73 2.74 14.85
C ALA A 778 -17.32 2.18 14.63
N MET A 779 -17.02 1.83 13.38
CA MET A 779 -15.68 1.47 12.90
C MET A 779 -15.12 2.64 12.13
N VAL A 780 -13.88 3.04 12.46
CA VAL A 780 -13.21 4.19 11.85
C VAL A 780 -11.96 3.74 11.10
N LEU A 781 -11.80 4.21 9.87
CA LEU A 781 -10.60 4.04 9.07
C LEU A 781 -10.09 5.43 8.67
N THR A 782 -8.88 5.78 9.07
CA THR A 782 -8.27 7.07 8.75
C THR A 782 -7.09 6.88 7.80
N VAL A 783 -7.07 7.64 6.72
CA VAL A 783 -6.08 7.54 5.64
C VAL A 783 -5.66 8.93 5.20
N PHE A 784 -4.37 9.13 4.91
CA PHE A 784 -3.93 10.36 4.26
C PHE A 784 -4.61 10.52 2.88
N ASP A 785 -5.13 11.73 2.63
CA ASP A 785 -5.79 12.07 1.37
C ASP A 785 -5.03 13.17 0.61
N HIS A 786 -4.92 14.36 1.18
CA HIS A 786 -4.29 15.50 0.52
C HIS A 786 -3.65 16.47 1.51
N TRP A 787 -2.95 17.45 0.97
CA TRP A 787 -2.42 18.59 1.70
C TRP A 787 -3.34 19.79 1.53
N ASP A 788 -3.63 20.50 2.62
CA ASP A 788 -4.46 21.70 2.60
C ASP A 788 -3.79 22.84 3.36
N LEU A 789 -4.23 24.07 3.11
CA LEU A 789 -3.67 25.27 3.70
C LEU A 789 -4.11 25.43 5.16
N VAL A 790 -3.17 25.69 6.03
CA VAL A 790 -3.48 26.10 7.41
C VAL A 790 -4.10 27.49 7.39
N PRO A 791 -5.25 27.70 8.04
CA PRO A 791 -5.90 29.02 8.10
C PRO A 791 -5.02 30.08 8.75
N GLY A 792 -4.96 31.25 8.14
CA GLY A 792 -4.23 32.42 8.63
C GLY A 792 -2.90 32.72 7.92
N ASP A 793 -2.27 33.82 8.28
CA ASP A 793 -0.96 34.21 7.77
C ASP A 793 0.14 33.88 8.78
N PRO A 794 1.12 33.02 8.42
CA PRO A 794 2.22 32.71 9.32
C PRO A 794 3.14 33.88 9.64
N LEU A 795 3.21 34.91 8.77
CA LEU A 795 4.08 36.08 8.94
C LEU A 795 3.40 37.26 9.65
N ASP A 796 2.12 37.18 9.97
CA ASP A 796 1.39 38.25 10.63
C ASP A 796 1.88 38.44 12.08
N GLN A 797 2.62 39.52 12.30
CA GLN A 797 3.17 39.88 13.61
C GLN A 797 2.16 40.53 14.55
N SER A 798 0.99 40.95 14.04
CA SER A 798 -0.07 41.56 14.86
C SER A 798 -0.74 40.56 15.80
N ILE A 799 -0.61 39.26 15.51
CA ILE A 799 -1.22 38.16 16.27
C ILE A 799 -0.43 37.92 17.57
N VAL A 800 -1.10 38.18 18.71
CA VAL A 800 -0.59 37.83 20.04
C VAL A 800 -1.11 36.49 20.47
N LEU A 801 -0.24 35.49 20.54
CA LEU A 801 -0.59 34.14 20.99
C LEU A 801 -0.63 34.07 22.52
N ARG A 802 -1.70 33.45 23.05
CA ARG A 802 -1.85 33.15 24.47
C ARG A 802 -1.54 31.67 24.70
N PRO A 803 -0.48 31.32 25.47
CA PRO A 803 0.01 29.94 25.55
C PRO A 803 -0.97 28.90 26.10
N LEU A 804 -1.97 29.30 26.86
CA LEU A 804 -2.92 28.44 27.57
C LEU A 804 -4.33 28.39 26.95
N GLU A 805 -4.59 29.20 25.92
CA GLU A 805 -5.88 29.24 25.26
C GLU A 805 -5.75 28.63 23.85
N PRO A 806 -6.74 27.87 23.38
CA PRO A 806 -6.76 27.40 21.99
C PRO A 806 -6.88 28.60 21.05
N SER A 807 -6.01 28.67 20.05
CA SER A 807 -6.01 29.76 19.08
C SER A 807 -7.22 29.66 18.14
N PRO A 808 -7.88 30.80 17.82
CA PRO A 808 -8.91 30.80 16.78
C PRO A 808 -8.32 30.46 15.42
N ALA A 809 -9.16 29.97 14.50
CA ALA A 809 -8.72 29.48 13.18
C ALA A 809 -7.77 30.44 12.42
N PRO A 810 -7.99 31.79 12.36
CA PRO A 810 -7.08 32.71 11.67
C PRO A 810 -5.67 32.82 12.27
N HIS A 811 -5.48 32.41 13.52
CA HIS A 811 -4.19 32.49 14.21
C HIS A 811 -3.37 31.17 14.18
N LEU A 812 -3.93 30.08 13.67
CA LEU A 812 -3.32 28.76 13.69
C LEU A 812 -2.00 28.68 12.92
N ALA A 813 -1.93 29.30 11.73
CA ALA A 813 -0.70 29.31 10.94
C ALA A 813 0.46 29.95 11.69
N ARG A 814 0.22 31.08 12.39
CA ARG A 814 1.24 31.74 13.21
C ARG A 814 1.62 30.89 14.44
N GLU A 815 0.66 30.26 15.06
CA GLU A 815 0.89 29.37 16.20
C GLU A 815 1.80 28.19 15.79
N PHE A 816 1.46 27.51 14.69
CA PHE A 816 2.24 26.38 14.18
C PHE A 816 3.63 26.79 13.76
N LEU A 817 3.78 27.95 13.09
CA LEU A 817 5.09 28.52 12.78
C LEU A 817 5.95 28.64 14.04
N LEU A 818 5.45 29.35 15.07
CA LEU A 818 6.24 29.66 16.26
C LEU A 818 6.53 28.41 17.09
N LYS A 819 5.57 27.50 17.23
CA LYS A 819 5.77 26.22 17.94
C LYS A 819 6.85 25.37 17.26
N THR A 820 6.77 25.23 15.92
CA THR A 820 7.74 24.43 15.15
C THR A 820 9.12 25.05 15.17
N ARG A 821 9.22 26.37 14.98
CA ARG A 821 10.51 27.08 15.03
C ARG A 821 11.18 26.98 16.41
N ARG A 822 10.41 27.13 17.49
CA ARG A 822 10.94 26.93 18.87
C ARG A 822 11.47 25.52 19.07
N ARG A 823 10.73 24.51 18.60
CA ARG A 823 11.16 23.12 18.71
C ARG A 823 12.45 22.83 17.96
N LYS A 824 12.63 23.45 16.80
CA LYS A 824 13.85 23.36 15.99
C LYS A 824 14.98 24.31 16.44
N GLY A 825 14.79 25.11 17.47
CA GLY A 825 15.80 26.07 17.92
C GLY A 825 15.99 27.28 16.99
N LEU A 826 15.04 27.51 16.06
CA LEU A 826 15.12 28.59 15.09
C LEU A 826 14.63 29.92 15.68
N ALA A 827 15.11 31.06 15.11
CA ALA A 827 14.65 32.40 15.49
C ALA A 827 13.13 32.53 15.26
N ALA A 828 12.43 33.21 16.16
CA ALA A 828 10.98 33.34 16.10
C ALA A 828 10.49 34.11 14.86
N ASP A 829 11.21 35.14 14.43
CA ASP A 829 10.82 35.97 13.30
C ASP A 829 11.54 35.61 12.01
N VAL A 830 10.73 35.43 10.96
CA VAL A 830 11.19 35.25 9.57
C VAL A 830 10.93 36.54 8.81
N THR A 831 11.98 37.13 8.26
CA THR A 831 11.87 38.36 7.46
C THR A 831 12.58 38.17 6.13
N ALA A 832 11.96 38.57 5.03
CA ALA A 832 12.56 38.56 3.70
C ALA A 832 13.87 39.35 3.64
N ASN A 833 13.97 40.42 4.46
CA ASN A 833 15.13 41.32 4.50
C ASN A 833 16.45 40.64 4.89
N LYS A 834 16.39 39.44 5.52
CA LYS A 834 17.62 38.66 5.82
C LYS A 834 18.24 38.02 4.58
N PHE A 835 17.46 37.86 3.54
CA PHE A 835 17.82 37.12 2.33
C PHE A 835 17.89 38.00 1.08
N LEU A 836 17.33 39.22 1.12
CA LEU A 836 17.43 40.23 0.06
C LEU A 836 18.74 41.04 0.21
N ASP A 837 19.32 41.43 -0.95
CA ASP A 837 20.44 42.39 -1.03
C ASP A 837 19.93 43.79 -1.21
#